data_3711a5d3177a7c6c6acf3bcc2ced71f9
#
_entry.id   3711a5d3177a7c6c6acf3bcc2ced71f9
#
_cell.length_a   1.000
_cell.length_b   1.000
_cell.length_c   1.000
_cell.angle_alpha   90.00
_cell.angle_beta   90.00
_cell.angle_gamma   90.00
#
_symmetry.space_group_name_H-M   'P 1'
#
loop_
_entity.id
_entity.type
_entity.pdbx_description
1 polymer ?
#
loop_
_entity_poly.entity_id
_entity_poly.type
_entity_poly.pdbx_seq_one_letter_code
_entity_poly.pdbx_strand_id
1 'polypeptide(L)'
;MSSLTRRFALKLIGFGSACLGLNQESQGQETAAPKKAKSTIAEPTVNWSNTHDRVFLGGECWANPMESWRISDGSAECLSTGADRNVHLLTHQLTDPTESFEMSVVVDQMEVKKQDLGAGFKIGVKSELNELRSNAFAKSGIKAGVVDGTLILANRSLPFDWLASPQSVTLKLTGKPADGKVELTLTATTPSNDRVAAITAKVPADAVLGNVAVVNNFVPTGRKKVEGKKKGSFSKFGGARYRFTDWSVSGKAFTITPENRFGPLLWTMYSLSDSRSEEGFVMKLSALTGPMGENDNKDVELWIEKDGDWKSLGTAPLHQDAWTATFRIANWDETSKTPYKVVYREKQRDGSEAESVWTGSIKANPSGRPLRLGALTCQNDYGFPYAPVAENLIKLDPDMLYFSGDQIYESHGGFGIIRSPAEPAILNYLRKFYQHGWSFRHAMKDAPTICLADDHDVFQGNVWGEGGAPMDVESGGTSSNGGYIEPARMVNTVHITNCAHHPDFYDATPVQQDISVYYGDMVYGDVSFAIIADRQWKSGPQNVETGSGRADHVKDQDVDTAFLDKPGLVLLGERQESFLRHWVDDWRGHKMKVLLSQTVFAGVATHHGAYNGYLKADLDSGAWPKTARNNAIKIIRKGMPLHINGDQHLTTLSQYGVDAQRDSCWSFCTPAISAGYPRWWRPDEMNMPHKNRPDHGRANTGEYLDGFGNKIYVYAVGNPDVGTEKNRYDKAHQKGSGFGLVTIDTKEKTYHMDSFRFKVDALDGNPENQFPGWPVTIHQKENAGQNQLS
;
A
#
# COMPACT_ATOMS: atom_id res chain seq x y z
N MET A 1 -39.35 34.37 -26.07
CA MET A 1 -38.45 35.51 -26.33
C MET A 1 -37.11 35.13 -25.74
N SER A 2 -36.24 34.82 -26.58
CA SER A 2 -34.80 35.06 -26.83
C SER A 2 -33.91 34.59 -25.68
N SER A 3 -33.27 33.48 -25.83
CA SER A 3 -31.98 33.12 -26.56
C SER A 3 -30.78 33.88 -26.02
N LEU A 4 -29.84 33.07 -25.51
CA LEU A 4 -28.42 33.26 -25.86
C LEU A 4 -27.59 32.03 -25.43
N THR A 5 -27.38 31.17 -26.41
CA THR A 5 -26.38 30.11 -26.45
C THR A 5 -25.00 30.73 -26.56
N ARG A 6 -24.05 30.32 -25.71
CA ARG A 6 -22.61 30.45 -26.00
C ARG A 6 -21.98 29.08 -26.05
N ARG A 7 -21.70 28.64 -27.28
CA ARG A 7 -20.84 27.51 -27.59
C ARG A 7 -19.39 27.93 -27.34
N PHE A 8 -18.67 27.19 -26.51
CA PHE A 8 -17.22 27.15 -26.55
C PHE A 8 -16.77 25.89 -27.28
N ALA A 9 -16.13 26.10 -28.43
CA ALA A 9 -15.52 25.06 -29.20
C ALA A 9 -14.16 24.73 -28.57
N LEU A 10 -14.00 23.55 -28.01
CA LEU A 10 -12.70 22.97 -27.67
C LEU A 10 -12.12 22.31 -28.92
N LYS A 11 -11.01 22.82 -29.39
CA LYS A 11 -10.17 22.17 -30.38
C LYS A 11 -9.50 20.95 -29.75
N LEU A 12 -9.87 19.77 -30.21
CA LEU A 12 -9.08 18.57 -30.03
C LEU A 12 -7.76 18.70 -30.83
N ILE A 13 -6.64 18.73 -30.12
CA ILE A 13 -5.33 18.47 -30.73
C ILE A 13 -5.01 17.01 -30.42
N GLY A 14 -5.19 16.18 -31.45
CA GLY A 14 -4.74 14.80 -31.42
C GLY A 14 -3.22 14.76 -31.60
N PHE A 15 -2.50 14.22 -30.58
CA PHE A 15 -1.10 13.86 -30.77
C PHE A 15 -1.03 12.44 -31.37
N GLY A 16 -0.91 12.39 -32.69
CA GLY A 16 -0.48 11.21 -33.39
C GLY A 16 1.04 11.07 -33.26
N SER A 17 1.50 10.00 -32.65
CA SER A 17 2.91 9.63 -32.64
C SER A 17 3.32 9.12 -34.01
N ALA A 18 3.81 10.01 -34.85
CA ALA A 18 4.54 9.64 -36.06
C ALA A 18 6.01 9.41 -35.70
N CYS A 19 6.41 8.14 -35.62
CA CYS A 19 7.83 7.75 -35.65
C CYS A 19 8.35 7.90 -37.07
N LEU A 20 8.92 9.04 -37.40
CA LEU A 20 9.80 9.19 -38.56
C LEU A 20 11.23 8.96 -38.07
N GLY A 21 11.80 7.82 -38.47
CA GLY A 21 13.24 7.58 -38.34
C GLY A 21 14.02 8.50 -39.30
N LEU A 22 14.71 9.44 -38.71
CA LEU A 22 15.78 10.16 -39.38
C LEU A 22 17.06 9.83 -38.65
N ASN A 23 17.88 8.97 -39.24
CA ASN A 23 19.29 8.83 -38.88
C ASN A 23 20.00 10.13 -39.29
N GLN A 24 20.20 11.02 -38.35
CA GLN A 24 21.20 12.06 -38.48
C GLN A 24 22.42 11.67 -37.66
N GLU A 25 23.47 11.29 -38.34
CA GLU A 25 24.83 11.19 -37.76
C GLU A 25 25.22 12.58 -37.25
N SER A 26 25.30 12.75 -35.94
CA SER A 26 25.87 13.97 -35.37
C SER A 26 27.38 13.79 -35.24
N GLN A 27 28.14 14.67 -35.86
CA GLN A 27 29.58 14.77 -35.63
C GLN A 27 29.85 15.15 -34.18
N GLY A 28 30.32 14.18 -33.41
CA GLY A 28 30.91 14.40 -32.10
C GLY A 28 32.40 14.81 -32.27
N GLN A 29 32.81 15.82 -31.55
CA GLN A 29 34.24 16.17 -31.49
C GLN A 29 34.90 15.39 -30.35
N GLU A 30 35.87 14.56 -30.72
CA GLU A 30 36.85 14.01 -29.74
C GLU A 30 37.85 15.11 -29.44
N THR A 31 37.86 15.65 -28.23
CA THR A 31 38.81 16.69 -27.84
C THR A 31 39.96 16.09 -27.06
N ALA A 32 41.19 16.40 -27.45
CA ALA A 32 42.39 16.07 -26.70
C ALA A 32 42.38 16.71 -25.31
N ALA A 33 42.86 15.96 -24.30
CA ALA A 33 42.79 16.28 -22.89
C ALA A 33 43.33 17.65 -22.53
N PRO A 34 42.61 18.47 -21.75
CA PRO A 34 43.18 19.69 -21.15
C PRO A 34 44.08 19.31 -19.97
N LYS A 35 45.15 20.11 -19.80
CA LYS A 35 46.13 19.96 -18.70
C LYS A 35 45.44 19.90 -17.33
N LYS A 36 45.93 18.99 -16.46
CA LYS A 36 45.49 18.69 -15.12
C LYS A 36 44.96 19.91 -14.34
N ALA A 37 43.64 20.09 -14.29
CA ALA A 37 42.99 20.80 -13.22
C ALA A 37 42.60 19.74 -12.15
N LYS A 38 42.92 19.96 -10.87
CA LYS A 38 42.40 19.16 -9.76
C LYS A 38 40.91 19.27 -9.82
N SER A 39 40.24 18.20 -10.20
CA SER A 39 38.78 18.09 -10.12
C SER A 39 38.44 18.03 -8.62
N THR A 40 37.90 19.09 -8.09
CA THR A 40 37.15 19.04 -6.84
C THR A 40 35.86 18.29 -7.19
N ILE A 41 35.82 16.98 -6.94
CA ILE A 41 34.59 16.19 -6.96
C ILE A 41 33.70 16.82 -5.90
N ALA A 42 32.47 17.20 -6.26
CA ALA A 42 31.47 17.66 -5.29
C ALA A 42 31.22 16.55 -4.26
N GLU A 43 30.99 16.92 -3.00
CA GLU A 43 30.68 15.94 -1.97
C GLU A 43 29.47 15.10 -2.41
N PRO A 44 29.47 13.76 -2.19
CA PRO A 44 28.38 12.91 -2.54
C PRO A 44 27.07 13.34 -1.86
N THR A 45 25.99 13.45 -2.62
CA THR A 45 24.66 13.73 -2.06
C THR A 45 24.10 12.54 -1.28
N VAL A 46 24.52 11.32 -1.66
CA VAL A 46 24.19 10.07 -0.96
C VAL A 46 25.49 9.44 -0.48
N ASN A 47 25.60 9.25 0.83
CA ASN A 47 26.85 8.81 1.45
C ASN A 47 26.93 7.27 1.55
N TRP A 48 26.91 6.56 0.42
CA TRP A 48 27.05 5.10 0.42
C TRP A 48 28.44 4.65 0.90
N SER A 49 29.47 5.44 0.63
CA SER A 49 30.85 5.09 0.99
C SER A 49 31.07 4.94 2.50
N ASN A 50 30.28 5.65 3.32
CA ASN A 50 30.32 5.55 4.78
C ASN A 50 29.21 4.67 5.38
N THR A 51 28.35 4.11 4.55
CA THR A 51 27.23 3.25 5.01
C THR A 51 27.67 1.78 5.03
N HIS A 52 27.28 1.02 6.07
CA HIS A 52 27.51 -0.42 6.15
C HIS A 52 26.77 -1.21 5.06
N ASP A 53 27.25 -2.43 4.77
CA ASP A 53 26.60 -3.33 3.81
C ASP A 53 25.21 -3.70 4.25
N ARG A 54 24.20 -3.41 3.41
CA ARG A 54 22.78 -3.63 3.71
C ARG A 54 21.91 -3.50 2.45
N VAL A 55 20.64 -3.94 2.54
CA VAL A 55 19.66 -3.78 1.47
C VAL A 55 19.12 -2.36 1.39
N PHE A 56 18.88 -1.71 2.51
CA PHE A 56 18.37 -0.33 2.56
C PHE A 56 19.42 0.69 2.12
N LEU A 57 19.17 1.40 1.01
CA LEU A 57 20.13 2.31 0.39
C LEU A 57 20.25 3.69 1.06
N GLY A 58 19.49 3.97 2.11
CA GLY A 58 19.43 5.26 2.80
C GLY A 58 18.11 5.98 2.61
N GLY A 59 17.79 6.86 3.57
CA GLY A 59 16.50 7.57 3.59
C GLY A 59 16.32 8.56 2.44
N GLU A 60 17.39 9.00 1.81
CA GLU A 60 17.36 9.86 0.62
C GLU A 60 16.93 9.12 -0.65
N CYS A 61 16.91 7.77 -0.61
CA CYS A 61 16.79 6.94 -1.79
C CYS A 61 15.52 6.09 -1.76
N TRP A 62 14.89 5.94 -2.94
CA TRP A 62 13.90 4.91 -3.19
C TRP A 62 14.37 3.98 -4.30
N ALA A 63 14.59 2.71 -3.96
CA ALA A 63 15.08 1.69 -4.89
C ALA A 63 13.93 0.88 -5.52
N ASN A 64 13.95 0.71 -6.83
CA ASN A 64 12.99 -0.06 -7.61
C ASN A 64 13.64 -1.23 -8.37
N PRO A 65 13.30 -2.47 -8.03
CA PRO A 65 12.71 -2.89 -6.76
C PRO A 65 13.79 -3.03 -5.69
N MET A 66 13.44 -2.81 -4.41
CA MET A 66 14.38 -2.82 -3.28
C MET A 66 15.20 -4.11 -3.20
N GLU A 67 14.59 -5.26 -3.40
CA GLU A 67 15.23 -6.58 -3.37
C GLU A 67 16.28 -6.82 -4.47
N SER A 68 16.38 -5.92 -5.44
CA SER A 68 17.41 -5.95 -6.47
C SER A 68 18.65 -5.13 -6.13
N TRP A 69 18.69 -4.48 -4.99
CA TRP A 69 19.75 -3.55 -4.60
C TRP A 69 20.33 -3.85 -3.23
N ARG A 70 21.58 -3.47 -3.05
CA ARG A 70 22.25 -3.42 -1.74
C ARG A 70 23.36 -2.39 -1.75
N ILE A 71 23.77 -1.94 -0.58
CA ILE A 71 25.09 -1.35 -0.38
C ILE A 71 26.07 -2.50 -0.19
N SER A 72 27.16 -2.48 -0.91
CA SER A 72 28.27 -3.41 -0.79
C SER A 72 29.57 -2.65 -1.02
N ASP A 73 30.49 -2.76 -0.07
CA ASP A 73 31.79 -2.06 -0.09
C ASP A 73 31.67 -0.56 -0.40
N GLY A 74 30.70 0.12 0.23
CA GLY A 74 30.50 1.56 0.06
C GLY A 74 29.90 1.99 -1.27
N SER A 75 29.24 1.09 -2.00
CA SER A 75 28.66 1.35 -3.30
C SER A 75 27.25 0.78 -3.38
N ALA A 76 26.35 1.40 -4.14
CA ALA A 76 25.06 0.82 -4.47
C ALA A 76 25.22 -0.19 -5.61
N GLU A 77 25.09 -1.47 -5.30
CA GLU A 77 25.19 -2.58 -6.26
C GLU A 77 23.81 -3.09 -6.68
N CYS A 78 23.58 -3.22 -8.00
CA CYS A 78 22.42 -3.89 -8.52
C CYS A 78 22.66 -5.39 -8.68
N LEU A 79 21.85 -6.21 -8.02
CA LEU A 79 21.96 -7.67 -8.07
C LEU A 79 21.22 -8.28 -9.28
N SER A 80 20.41 -7.49 -9.96
CA SER A 80 19.54 -7.94 -11.05
C SER A 80 20.06 -7.50 -12.42
N THR A 81 19.98 -8.39 -13.40
CA THR A 81 20.20 -8.07 -14.82
C THR A 81 18.92 -7.66 -15.54
N GLY A 82 17.80 -7.47 -14.81
CA GLY A 82 16.55 -7.00 -15.37
C GLY A 82 16.58 -5.53 -15.75
N ALA A 83 15.72 -5.14 -16.71
CA ALA A 83 15.63 -3.75 -17.14
C ALA A 83 14.94 -2.86 -16.09
N ASP A 84 15.26 -1.55 -16.18
CA ASP A 84 14.68 -0.45 -15.39
C ASP A 84 14.83 -0.63 -13.86
N ARG A 85 15.93 -1.23 -13.40
CA ARG A 85 16.30 -1.18 -11.98
C ARG A 85 16.85 0.22 -11.72
N ASN A 86 16.19 0.96 -10.85
CA ASN A 86 16.51 2.37 -10.63
C ASN A 86 16.47 2.76 -9.15
N VAL A 87 17.25 3.78 -8.81
CA VAL A 87 17.26 4.39 -7.48
C VAL A 87 16.95 5.87 -7.65
N HIS A 88 15.80 6.31 -7.12
CA HIS A 88 15.38 7.71 -7.11
C HIS A 88 15.96 8.45 -5.92
N LEU A 89 16.41 9.70 -6.16
CA LEU A 89 16.74 10.63 -5.09
C LEU A 89 15.46 11.34 -4.63
N LEU A 90 15.08 11.20 -3.37
CA LEU A 90 13.83 11.73 -2.83
C LEU A 90 13.93 13.20 -2.41
N THR A 91 15.11 13.61 -1.97
CA THR A 91 15.34 14.96 -1.40
C THR A 91 15.56 16.04 -2.44
N HIS A 92 15.81 15.69 -3.71
CA HIS A 92 16.13 16.63 -4.77
C HIS A 92 15.24 16.39 -5.98
N GLN A 93 14.49 17.40 -6.39
CA GLN A 93 13.67 17.38 -7.61
C GLN A 93 14.07 18.52 -8.53
N LEU A 94 14.19 18.26 -9.84
CA LEU A 94 14.32 19.30 -10.84
C LEU A 94 12.97 20.03 -10.98
N THR A 95 12.93 21.29 -10.59
CA THR A 95 11.72 22.12 -10.57
C THR A 95 11.86 23.43 -11.34
N ASP A 96 13.07 23.92 -11.58
CA ASP A 96 13.31 25.16 -12.30
C ASP A 96 14.19 24.95 -13.54
N PRO A 97 13.62 24.93 -14.77
CA PRO A 97 14.36 24.73 -15.99
C PRO A 97 15.10 25.98 -16.48
N THR A 98 14.93 27.14 -15.79
CA THR A 98 15.64 28.39 -16.10
C THR A 98 16.98 28.51 -15.37
N GLU A 99 17.27 27.58 -14.50
CA GLU A 99 18.50 27.49 -13.72
C GLU A 99 19.37 26.29 -14.17
N SER A 100 20.65 26.30 -13.81
CA SER A 100 21.58 25.24 -14.17
C SER A 100 21.65 24.15 -13.10
N PHE A 101 21.97 22.93 -13.53
CA PHE A 101 22.22 21.78 -12.66
C PHE A 101 23.40 20.94 -13.12
N GLU A 102 23.90 20.16 -12.18
CA GLU A 102 24.96 19.18 -12.39
C GLU A 102 24.70 17.92 -11.57
N MET A 103 24.98 16.76 -12.18
CA MET A 103 24.93 15.46 -11.52
C MET A 103 26.15 14.67 -11.91
N SER A 104 26.76 13.92 -10.99
CA SER A 104 27.84 12.97 -11.32
C SER A 104 27.68 11.66 -10.56
N VAL A 105 28.18 10.58 -11.16
CA VAL A 105 28.23 9.24 -10.54
C VAL A 105 29.34 8.42 -11.17
N VAL A 106 30.02 7.61 -10.38
CA VAL A 106 30.93 6.58 -10.88
C VAL A 106 30.11 5.31 -11.13
N VAL A 107 30.31 4.72 -12.31
CA VAL A 107 29.58 3.52 -12.77
C VAL A 107 30.59 2.44 -13.08
N ASP A 108 30.50 1.30 -12.38
CA ASP A 108 31.35 0.12 -12.61
C ASP A 108 30.52 -1.01 -13.20
N GLN A 109 30.93 -1.57 -14.34
CA GLN A 109 30.33 -2.74 -14.94
C GLN A 109 30.82 -4.02 -14.25
N MET A 110 29.90 -4.76 -13.62
CA MET A 110 30.22 -5.97 -12.84
C MET A 110 30.12 -7.25 -13.69
N GLU A 111 29.04 -7.39 -14.45
CA GLU A 111 28.71 -8.60 -15.20
C GLU A 111 27.83 -8.27 -16.40
N VAL A 112 28.08 -8.91 -17.54
CA VAL A 112 27.18 -8.89 -18.71
C VAL A 112 26.73 -10.30 -19.01
N LYS A 113 25.40 -10.58 -18.89
CA LYS A 113 24.86 -11.94 -19.14
C LYS A 113 24.62 -12.23 -20.62
N LYS A 114 23.90 -11.36 -21.32
CA LYS A 114 23.52 -11.55 -22.74
C LYS A 114 23.73 -10.30 -23.57
N GLN A 115 23.41 -9.16 -23.02
CA GLN A 115 23.44 -7.87 -23.72
C GLN A 115 23.67 -6.79 -22.68
N ASP A 116 24.53 -5.85 -22.96
CA ASP A 116 24.65 -4.64 -22.16
C ASP A 116 23.46 -3.71 -22.48
N LEU A 117 22.60 -3.48 -21.48
CA LEU A 117 21.48 -2.53 -21.57
C LEU A 117 21.84 -1.17 -20.93
N GLY A 118 23.07 -1.05 -20.43
CA GLY A 118 23.67 0.18 -19.97
C GLY A 118 23.28 0.64 -18.57
N ALA A 119 23.94 1.71 -18.16
CA ALA A 119 23.73 2.37 -16.87
C ALA A 119 23.96 3.88 -16.98
N GLY A 120 23.41 4.63 -16.02
CA GLY A 120 23.57 6.07 -15.93
C GLY A 120 22.39 6.74 -15.25
N PHE A 121 22.04 7.93 -15.74
CA PHE A 121 20.98 8.76 -15.18
C PHE A 121 19.67 8.65 -15.93
N LYS A 122 18.58 8.90 -15.21
CA LYS A 122 17.24 9.19 -15.73
C LYS A 122 16.76 10.48 -15.05
N ILE A 123 16.44 11.49 -15.83
CA ILE A 123 15.97 12.80 -15.33
C ILE A 123 14.58 13.14 -15.89
N GLY A 124 13.88 14.06 -15.26
CA GLY A 124 12.54 14.43 -15.68
C GLY A 124 11.55 13.28 -15.55
N VAL A 125 11.72 12.44 -14.51
CA VAL A 125 10.83 11.33 -14.26
C VAL A 125 9.58 11.84 -13.57
N LYS A 126 8.44 11.78 -14.28
CA LYS A 126 7.17 12.24 -13.73
C LYS A 126 6.01 11.37 -14.18
N SER A 127 5.06 11.19 -13.28
CA SER A 127 3.74 10.60 -13.51
C SER A 127 2.74 11.69 -13.94
N GLU A 128 1.53 11.30 -14.24
CA GLU A 128 0.44 12.24 -14.53
C GLU A 128 0.03 13.11 -13.32
N LEU A 129 0.33 12.66 -12.10
CA LEU A 129 0.10 13.45 -10.87
C LEU A 129 1.22 14.45 -10.59
N ASN A 130 2.39 14.22 -11.17
CA ASN A 130 3.63 14.96 -10.90
C ASN A 130 3.92 15.12 -9.39
N GLU A 131 3.66 14.09 -8.62
CA GLU A 131 3.90 14.01 -7.18
C GLU A 131 5.10 13.09 -6.93
N LEU A 132 5.99 13.45 -6.00
CA LEU A 132 7.28 12.79 -5.73
C LEU A 132 7.17 11.26 -5.67
N ARG A 133 6.23 10.74 -4.86
CA ARG A 133 6.07 9.30 -4.63
C ARG A 133 5.60 8.58 -5.88
N SER A 134 4.61 9.14 -6.59
CA SER A 134 4.10 8.57 -7.83
C SER A 134 5.12 8.66 -8.96
N ASN A 135 5.96 9.72 -8.97
CA ASN A 135 7.06 9.88 -9.91
C ASN A 135 8.10 8.77 -9.77
N ALA A 136 8.38 8.28 -8.55
CA ALA A 136 9.33 7.19 -8.32
C ALA A 136 8.95 5.88 -9.04
N PHE A 137 7.70 5.71 -9.44
CA PHE A 137 7.21 4.54 -10.21
C PHE A 137 6.94 4.84 -11.69
N ALA A 138 7.17 6.09 -12.13
CA ALA A 138 6.95 6.47 -13.51
C ALA A 138 8.03 5.90 -14.45
N LYS A 139 7.61 5.48 -15.63
CA LYS A 139 8.51 4.91 -16.65
C LYS A 139 9.07 5.95 -17.62
N SER A 140 8.60 7.19 -17.54
CA SER A 140 9.05 8.34 -18.34
C SER A 140 10.47 8.77 -17.93
N GLY A 141 11.02 9.75 -18.62
CA GLY A 141 12.29 10.40 -18.30
C GLY A 141 13.32 10.30 -19.41
N ILE A 142 14.24 11.27 -19.40
CA ILE A 142 15.35 11.38 -20.34
C ILE A 142 16.48 10.47 -19.84
N LYS A 143 17.01 9.61 -20.71
CA LYS A 143 18.13 8.74 -20.44
C LYS A 143 19.45 9.44 -20.74
N ALA A 144 20.42 9.30 -19.86
CA ALA A 144 21.79 9.80 -20.03
C ALA A 144 22.77 8.81 -19.41
N GLY A 145 23.60 8.13 -20.21
CA GLY A 145 24.50 7.10 -19.69
C GLY A 145 25.30 6.39 -20.76
N VAL A 146 25.79 5.19 -20.41
CA VAL A 146 26.54 4.32 -21.30
C VAL A 146 25.75 3.05 -21.60
N VAL A 147 25.76 2.58 -22.84
CA VAL A 147 25.12 1.34 -23.30
C VAL A 147 26.02 0.71 -24.35
N ASP A 148 26.58 -0.47 -24.10
CA ASP A 148 27.34 -1.26 -25.07
C ASP A 148 28.38 -0.41 -25.81
N GLY A 149 29.30 0.23 -25.06
CA GLY A 149 30.37 1.06 -25.63
C GLY A 149 29.91 2.36 -26.29
N THR A 150 28.70 2.82 -25.99
CA THR A 150 28.11 4.04 -26.60
C THR A 150 27.57 4.97 -25.52
N LEU A 151 27.92 6.25 -25.56
CA LEU A 151 27.22 7.28 -24.79
C LEU A 151 25.84 7.54 -25.38
N ILE A 152 24.84 7.59 -24.52
CA ILE A 152 23.47 7.96 -24.92
C ILE A 152 23.01 9.20 -24.14
N LEU A 153 22.38 10.14 -24.81
CA LEU A 153 21.76 11.32 -24.19
C LEU A 153 20.48 11.67 -24.94
N ALA A 154 19.33 11.51 -24.28
CA ALA A 154 18.03 11.67 -24.90
C ALA A 154 17.87 10.74 -26.13
N ASN A 155 17.79 11.33 -27.32
CA ASN A 155 17.71 10.61 -28.62
C ASN A 155 19.03 10.59 -29.39
N ARG A 156 20.15 11.00 -28.80
CA ARG A 156 21.47 11.05 -29.41
C ARG A 156 22.38 9.96 -28.87
N SER A 157 23.36 9.54 -29.67
CA SER A 157 24.39 8.58 -29.30
C SER A 157 25.76 8.96 -29.87
N LEU A 158 26.79 8.59 -29.14
CA LEU A 158 28.19 8.78 -29.52
C LEU A 158 28.98 7.52 -29.12
N PRO A 159 29.63 6.81 -30.07
CA PRO A 159 30.49 5.71 -29.71
C PRO A 159 31.57 6.15 -28.71
N PHE A 160 31.76 5.35 -27.65
CA PHE A 160 32.76 5.56 -26.62
C PHE A 160 33.32 4.21 -26.19
N ASP A 161 34.47 3.87 -26.67
CA ASP A 161 35.12 2.63 -26.29
C ASP A 161 35.83 2.78 -24.94
N TRP A 162 35.20 2.25 -23.90
CA TRP A 162 35.67 2.28 -22.52
C TRP A 162 36.15 0.91 -22.00
N LEU A 163 36.62 0.11 -22.90
CA LEU A 163 36.90 -1.32 -22.75
C LEU A 163 38.19 -1.66 -21.94
N ALA A 164 38.48 -0.99 -20.86
CA ALA A 164 39.41 -1.51 -19.88
C ALA A 164 38.73 -2.39 -18.84
N SER A 165 39.33 -3.47 -18.38
CA SER A 165 38.80 -4.28 -17.27
C SER A 165 39.56 -3.94 -15.99
N PRO A 166 38.82 -3.56 -14.90
CA PRO A 166 37.37 -3.39 -14.78
C PRO A 166 36.87 -2.17 -15.55
N GLN A 167 35.68 -2.33 -16.17
CA GLN A 167 35.07 -1.24 -16.92
C GLN A 167 34.42 -0.25 -15.94
N SER A 168 35.09 0.88 -15.70
CA SER A 168 34.65 1.95 -14.82
C SER A 168 34.62 3.27 -15.57
N VAL A 169 33.63 4.10 -15.30
CA VAL A 169 33.48 5.42 -15.90
C VAL A 169 32.82 6.39 -14.92
N THR A 170 33.32 7.60 -14.85
CA THR A 170 32.62 8.73 -14.22
C THR A 170 31.72 9.38 -15.24
N LEU A 171 30.43 9.38 -14.99
CA LEU A 171 29.44 10.11 -15.77
C LEU A 171 29.12 11.44 -15.11
N LYS A 172 29.17 12.51 -15.87
CA LYS A 172 28.80 13.86 -15.44
C LYS A 172 27.75 14.42 -16.40
N LEU A 173 26.54 14.70 -15.89
CA LEU A 173 25.45 15.33 -16.63
C LEU A 173 25.25 16.77 -16.16
N THR A 174 25.34 17.72 -17.09
CA THR A 174 25.03 19.13 -16.82
C THR A 174 23.82 19.56 -17.64
N GLY A 175 23.01 20.44 -17.07
CA GLY A 175 21.89 21.11 -17.76
C GLY A 175 22.04 22.62 -17.65
N LYS A 176 21.90 23.33 -18.78
CA LYS A 176 21.95 24.80 -18.83
C LYS A 176 20.76 25.32 -19.62
N PRO A 177 20.10 26.39 -19.18
CA PRO A 177 19.07 27.07 -19.96
C PRO A 177 19.61 27.54 -21.32
N ALA A 178 18.87 27.35 -22.39
CA ALA A 178 19.26 27.73 -23.75
C ALA A 178 18.02 27.99 -24.62
N ASP A 179 17.68 29.23 -24.90
CA ASP A 179 16.60 29.65 -25.84
C ASP A 179 15.24 28.94 -25.58
N GLY A 180 14.76 28.94 -24.34
CA GLY A 180 13.51 28.31 -23.96
C GLY A 180 13.56 26.76 -23.88
N LYS A 181 14.74 26.19 -24.00
CA LYS A 181 15.08 24.79 -23.87
C LYS A 181 16.13 24.61 -22.78
N VAL A 182 16.47 23.37 -22.48
CA VAL A 182 17.63 23.02 -21.67
C VAL A 182 18.65 22.30 -22.55
N GLU A 183 19.87 22.81 -22.57
CA GLU A 183 20.99 22.13 -23.18
C GLU A 183 21.63 21.19 -22.17
N LEU A 184 21.53 19.90 -22.45
CA LEU A 184 22.13 18.83 -21.66
C LEU A 184 23.48 18.46 -22.24
N THR A 185 24.49 18.30 -21.40
CA THR A 185 25.80 17.74 -21.80
C THR A 185 26.13 16.58 -20.88
N LEU A 186 26.30 15.38 -21.46
CA LEU A 186 26.79 14.20 -20.75
C LEU A 186 28.27 14.02 -21.09
N THR A 187 29.13 14.01 -20.06
CA THR A 187 30.56 13.71 -20.18
C THR A 187 30.83 12.36 -19.51
N ALA A 188 31.62 11.53 -20.16
CA ALA A 188 32.15 10.30 -19.61
C ALA A 188 33.67 10.39 -19.53
N THR A 189 34.24 10.03 -18.39
CA THR A 189 35.67 10.08 -18.11
C THR A 189 36.12 8.75 -17.52
N THR A 190 37.18 8.14 -18.07
CA THR A 190 37.80 6.94 -17.49
C THR A 190 38.55 7.25 -16.19
N PRO A 191 38.78 6.28 -15.29
CA PRO A 191 39.45 6.52 -14.01
C PRO A 191 40.86 7.12 -14.15
N SER A 192 41.56 6.74 -15.22
CA SER A 192 42.90 7.29 -15.55
C SER A 192 42.86 8.71 -16.10
N ASN A 193 41.67 9.26 -16.39
CA ASN A 193 41.48 10.52 -17.12
C ASN A 193 42.16 10.56 -18.50
N ASP A 194 42.51 9.42 -19.07
CA ASP A 194 43.17 9.29 -20.35
C ASP A 194 42.18 9.35 -21.53
N ARG A 195 40.88 9.09 -21.25
CA ARG A 195 39.81 9.19 -22.24
C ARG A 195 38.65 10.02 -21.69
N VAL A 196 38.21 10.97 -22.48
CA VAL A 196 37.08 11.83 -22.19
C VAL A 196 36.22 11.93 -23.47
N ALA A 197 34.92 11.67 -23.32
CA ALA A 197 33.95 11.90 -24.39
C ALA A 197 32.79 12.72 -23.86
N ALA A 198 32.19 13.55 -24.70
CA ALA A 198 31.03 14.37 -24.35
C ALA A 198 30.04 14.41 -25.49
N ILE A 199 28.76 14.34 -25.12
CA ILE A 199 27.62 14.44 -26.04
C ILE A 199 26.63 15.47 -25.52
N THR A 200 26.08 16.30 -26.42
CA THR A 200 25.15 17.38 -26.09
C THR A 200 23.81 17.20 -26.79
N ALA A 201 22.72 17.51 -26.09
CA ALA A 201 21.36 17.49 -26.63
C ALA A 201 20.54 18.67 -26.09
N LYS A 202 19.72 19.32 -26.95
CA LYS A 202 18.74 20.31 -26.50
C LYS A 202 17.37 19.64 -26.36
N VAL A 203 16.74 19.80 -25.21
CA VAL A 203 15.44 19.20 -24.86
C VAL A 203 14.44 20.28 -24.44
N PRO A 204 13.11 20.05 -24.56
CA PRO A 204 12.12 20.95 -24.01
C PRO A 204 12.34 21.22 -22.53
N ALA A 205 12.13 22.44 -22.08
CA ALA A 205 12.38 22.86 -20.71
C ALA A 205 11.57 22.05 -19.67
N ASP A 206 10.31 21.72 -19.98
CA ASP A 206 9.43 20.92 -19.13
C ASP A 206 9.83 19.43 -19.07
N ALA A 207 10.62 18.95 -20.02
CA ALA A 207 11.02 17.54 -20.09
C ALA A 207 12.07 17.16 -19.03
N VAL A 208 12.78 18.13 -18.46
CA VAL A 208 13.77 17.88 -17.39
C VAL A 208 13.16 17.90 -16.00
N LEU A 209 11.93 18.43 -15.85
CA LEU A 209 11.27 18.61 -14.55
C LEU A 209 10.77 17.28 -13.97
N GLY A 210 11.00 17.07 -12.68
CA GLY A 210 10.57 15.88 -11.93
C GLY A 210 11.69 15.22 -11.15
N ASN A 211 11.53 13.91 -10.84
CA ASN A 211 12.52 13.15 -10.11
C ASN A 211 13.76 12.85 -10.96
N VAL A 212 14.87 12.61 -10.26
CA VAL A 212 16.12 12.12 -10.85
C VAL A 212 16.48 10.76 -10.26
N ALA A 213 17.11 9.91 -11.07
CA ALA A 213 17.47 8.55 -10.66
C ALA A 213 18.77 8.09 -11.31
N VAL A 214 19.47 7.15 -10.67
CA VAL A 214 20.45 6.28 -11.32
C VAL A 214 19.75 5.01 -11.78
N VAL A 215 20.18 4.45 -12.90
CA VAL A 215 19.50 3.31 -13.56
C VAL A 215 20.51 2.24 -13.95
N ASN A 216 20.19 1.02 -13.58
CA ASN A 216 20.81 -0.22 -14.07
C ASN A 216 19.88 -0.85 -15.12
N ASN A 217 20.37 -1.03 -16.32
CA ASN A 217 19.70 -1.52 -17.50
C ASN A 217 18.51 -0.64 -17.98
N PHE A 218 18.80 0.26 -18.89
CA PHE A 218 17.74 1.04 -19.53
C PHE A 218 16.75 0.16 -20.29
N VAL A 219 15.48 0.56 -20.28
CA VAL A 219 14.47 -0.09 -21.15
C VAL A 219 14.85 0.10 -22.61
N PRO A 220 15.02 -0.97 -23.41
CA PRO A 220 15.32 -0.83 -24.82
C PRO A 220 14.24 -0.04 -25.57
N THR A 221 14.64 0.94 -26.38
CA THR A 221 13.75 1.67 -27.29
C THR A 221 13.47 0.82 -28.54
N GLY A 222 12.22 0.79 -29.02
CA GLY A 222 11.88 0.23 -30.34
C GLY A 222 11.34 -1.19 -30.39
N ARG A 223 11.03 -1.85 -29.27
CA ARG A 223 10.34 -3.15 -29.32
C ARG A 223 8.84 -2.97 -29.51
N LYS A 224 8.32 -3.39 -30.67
CA LYS A 224 6.88 -3.58 -30.93
C LYS A 224 6.32 -4.56 -29.89
N LYS A 225 5.15 -4.25 -29.30
CA LYS A 225 4.37 -5.23 -28.56
C LYS A 225 4.12 -6.41 -29.47
N VAL A 226 4.57 -7.59 -29.08
CA VAL A 226 4.15 -8.84 -29.75
C VAL A 226 2.72 -9.07 -29.29
N GLU A 227 1.77 -8.92 -30.19
CA GLU A 227 0.37 -9.23 -29.95
C GLU A 227 0.22 -10.70 -29.55
N GLY A 228 -0.56 -10.94 -28.50
CA GLY A 228 -0.96 -12.30 -28.08
C GLY A 228 -0.15 -12.95 -26.95
N LYS A 229 0.90 -12.31 -26.38
CA LYS A 229 1.55 -12.83 -25.17
C LYS A 229 1.14 -12.04 -23.93
N LYS A 230 0.64 -12.76 -22.91
CA LYS A 230 0.43 -12.23 -21.55
C LYS A 230 1.63 -11.39 -21.13
N LYS A 231 1.40 -10.25 -20.44
CA LYS A 231 2.44 -9.36 -19.90
C LYS A 231 3.51 -10.20 -19.18
N GLY A 232 4.55 -10.60 -19.90
CA GLY A 232 5.67 -11.34 -19.33
C GLY A 232 6.53 -10.37 -18.53
N SER A 233 6.96 -10.76 -17.36
CA SER A 233 7.85 -9.99 -16.53
C SER A 233 9.10 -9.60 -17.32
N PHE A 234 9.59 -8.36 -17.17
CA PHE A 234 10.84 -7.87 -17.76
C PHE A 234 12.09 -8.64 -17.29
N SER A 235 11.95 -9.60 -16.39
CA SER A 235 13.03 -10.45 -15.87
C SER A 235 13.68 -11.39 -16.89
N LYS A 236 13.09 -11.58 -18.09
CA LYS A 236 13.61 -12.48 -19.14
C LYS A 236 14.73 -11.90 -20.00
N PHE A 237 15.11 -10.64 -19.82
CA PHE A 237 16.20 -10.02 -20.56
C PHE A 237 17.45 -10.02 -19.69
N GLY A 238 18.40 -10.87 -20.00
CA GLY A 238 19.70 -10.86 -19.36
C GLY A 238 20.47 -9.63 -19.80
N GLY A 239 20.45 -8.54 -19.02
CA GLY A 239 21.25 -7.35 -19.17
C GLY A 239 22.60 -7.48 -18.47
N ALA A 240 23.14 -6.34 -18.04
CA ALA A 240 24.35 -6.27 -17.22
C ALA A 240 24.02 -5.94 -15.76
N ARG A 241 25.01 -6.12 -14.87
CA ARG A 241 24.97 -5.63 -13.50
C ARG A 241 25.98 -4.51 -13.34
N TYR A 242 25.56 -3.47 -12.66
CA TYR A 242 26.38 -2.30 -12.40
C TYR A 242 26.41 -1.96 -10.91
N ARG A 243 27.49 -1.26 -10.53
CA ARG A 243 27.69 -0.64 -9.22
C ARG A 243 27.78 0.87 -9.42
N PHE A 244 27.25 1.62 -8.47
CA PHE A 244 27.22 3.08 -8.47
C PHE A 244 27.88 3.62 -7.21
N THR A 245 28.78 4.59 -7.39
CA THR A 245 29.53 5.22 -6.30
C THR A 245 29.55 6.73 -6.48
N ASP A 246 29.74 7.49 -5.42
CA ASP A 246 29.92 8.95 -5.43
C ASP A 246 28.84 9.71 -6.22
N TRP A 247 27.56 9.34 -6.00
CA TRP A 247 26.46 10.05 -6.63
C TRP A 247 26.27 11.43 -6.01
N SER A 248 26.58 12.47 -6.78
CA SER A 248 26.39 13.88 -6.39
C SER A 248 25.39 14.59 -7.28
N VAL A 249 24.66 15.54 -6.69
CA VAL A 249 23.62 16.35 -7.33
C VAL A 249 23.76 17.78 -6.81
N SER A 250 23.78 18.77 -7.71
CA SER A 250 23.91 20.18 -7.34
C SER A 250 23.31 21.11 -8.37
N GLY A 251 23.09 22.37 -8.00
CA GLY A 251 22.63 23.44 -8.89
C GLY A 251 21.28 24.03 -8.45
N LYS A 252 21.01 25.26 -8.87
CA LYS A 252 19.82 26.01 -8.49
C LYS A 252 18.53 25.50 -9.16
N ALA A 253 18.65 24.67 -10.21
CA ALA A 253 17.49 24.01 -10.84
C ALA A 253 16.79 23.00 -9.91
N PHE A 254 17.45 22.57 -8.82
CA PHE A 254 16.86 21.65 -7.83
C PHE A 254 16.15 22.38 -6.71
N THR A 255 14.95 21.92 -6.39
CA THR A 255 14.34 22.14 -5.07
C THR A 255 14.83 21.02 -4.14
N ILE A 256 15.37 21.42 -2.98
CA ILE A 256 15.89 20.50 -1.96
C ILE A 256 14.90 20.49 -0.80
N THR A 257 14.34 19.30 -0.51
CA THR A 257 13.38 19.07 0.56
C THR A 257 13.83 17.88 1.42
N PRO A 258 14.62 18.12 2.48
CA PRO A 258 15.15 17.05 3.34
C PRO A 258 14.03 16.20 3.97
N GLU A 259 12.85 16.77 4.22
CA GLU A 259 11.66 16.13 4.81
C GLU A 259 11.08 15.01 3.93
N ASN A 260 11.43 14.98 2.66
CA ASN A 260 11.04 13.91 1.74
C ASN A 260 11.79 12.59 2.00
N ARG A 261 12.78 12.57 2.89
CA ARG A 261 13.44 11.32 3.32
C ARG A 261 12.44 10.29 3.78
N PHE A 262 12.72 9.04 3.43
CA PHE A 262 11.93 7.88 3.84
C PHE A 262 12.85 6.85 4.51
N GLY A 263 13.10 7.06 5.78
CA GLY A 263 13.96 6.21 6.60
C GLY A 263 15.26 6.89 7.06
N PRO A 264 16.11 6.18 7.83
CA PRO A 264 16.01 4.76 8.22
C PRO A 264 14.77 4.38 9.06
N LEU A 265 14.28 5.24 9.98
CA LEU A 265 12.96 5.09 10.60
C LEU A 265 11.88 5.46 9.59
N LEU A 266 11.05 4.49 9.20
CA LEU A 266 10.06 4.66 8.14
C LEU A 266 8.76 5.25 8.70
N TRP A 267 8.19 4.63 9.73
CA TRP A 267 7.01 5.10 10.47
C TRP A 267 6.80 4.30 11.76
N THR A 268 5.80 4.73 12.52
CA THR A 268 5.30 4.06 13.72
C THR A 268 3.81 3.82 13.63
N MET A 269 3.34 2.78 14.30
CA MET A 269 1.93 2.51 14.59
C MET A 269 1.80 2.16 16.07
N TYR A 270 0.65 2.45 16.69
CA TYR A 270 0.45 2.10 18.09
C TYR A 270 -1.00 1.72 18.37
N SER A 271 -1.22 1.01 19.47
CA SER A 271 -2.50 0.81 20.11
C SER A 271 -2.45 1.29 21.57
N LEU A 272 -3.61 1.66 22.09
CA LEU A 272 -3.83 2.02 23.50
C LEU A 272 -5.08 1.29 23.96
N SER A 273 -4.96 0.43 24.95
CA SER A 273 -6.08 -0.42 25.39
C SER A 273 -6.11 -0.54 26.91
N ASP A 274 -7.30 -0.41 27.51
CA ASP A 274 -7.52 -0.85 28.89
C ASP A 274 -7.40 -2.38 28.97
N SER A 275 -6.44 -2.86 29.69
CA SER A 275 -6.24 -4.31 29.93
C SER A 275 -7.30 -4.93 30.83
N ARG A 276 -8.06 -4.13 31.54
CA ARG A 276 -9.05 -4.55 32.56
C ARG A 276 -8.42 -5.40 33.67
N SER A 277 -7.13 -5.18 33.90
CA SER A 277 -6.30 -5.82 34.91
C SER A 277 -5.50 -4.78 35.72
N GLU A 278 -4.63 -5.25 36.61
CA GLU A 278 -3.72 -4.38 37.38
C GLU A 278 -2.71 -3.61 36.50
N GLU A 279 -2.53 -4.01 35.26
CA GLU A 279 -1.68 -3.31 34.31
C GLU A 279 -2.32 -2.00 33.75
N GLY A 280 -3.60 -1.73 34.08
CA GLY A 280 -4.31 -0.55 33.61
C GLY A 280 -4.32 -0.44 32.08
N PHE A 281 -4.13 0.80 31.57
CA PHE A 281 -3.94 0.97 30.12
C PHE A 281 -2.55 0.49 29.68
N VAL A 282 -2.54 -0.24 28.59
CA VAL A 282 -1.32 -0.72 27.93
C VAL A 282 -1.19 -0.01 26.59
N MET A 283 -0.07 0.70 26.40
CA MET A 283 0.34 1.26 25.12
C MET A 283 1.32 0.28 24.45
N LYS A 284 1.02 -0.15 23.23
CA LYS A 284 1.96 -0.90 22.40
C LYS A 284 2.29 -0.09 21.16
N LEU A 285 3.57 0.01 20.82
CA LEU A 285 4.05 0.78 19.67
C LEU A 285 5.02 -0.07 18.86
N SER A 286 4.81 -0.13 17.55
CA SER A 286 5.77 -0.66 16.59
C SER A 286 6.45 0.46 15.81
N ALA A 287 7.78 0.37 15.66
CA ALA A 287 8.60 1.27 14.87
C ALA A 287 9.31 0.46 13.79
N LEU A 288 9.12 0.86 12.53
CA LEU A 288 9.66 0.14 11.38
C LEU A 288 10.88 0.86 10.81
N THR A 289 11.90 0.09 10.45
CA THR A 289 13.07 0.57 9.70
C THR A 289 13.13 -0.10 8.32
N GLY A 290 14.01 0.41 7.44
CA GLY A 290 14.42 -0.34 6.27
C GLY A 290 15.24 -1.59 6.64
N PRO A 291 15.47 -2.54 5.70
CA PRO A 291 16.30 -3.72 5.97
C PRO A 291 17.76 -3.34 6.22
N MET A 292 18.19 -3.42 7.47
CA MET A 292 19.54 -3.08 7.94
C MET A 292 20.52 -4.25 7.79
N GLY A 293 21.80 -3.95 7.71
CA GLY A 293 22.87 -4.93 7.58
C GLY A 293 23.33 -5.51 8.91
N GLU A 294 24.27 -6.45 8.86
CA GLU A 294 24.81 -7.13 10.05
C GLU A 294 25.50 -6.15 11.02
N ASN A 295 26.23 -5.18 10.48
CA ASN A 295 27.01 -4.22 11.26
C ASN A 295 26.22 -2.97 11.68
N ASP A 296 24.99 -2.81 11.23
CA ASP A 296 24.10 -1.74 11.66
C ASP A 296 23.61 -1.98 13.10
N ASN A 297 23.17 -0.91 13.75
CA ASN A 297 22.48 -1.00 15.03
C ASN A 297 21.20 -1.87 14.89
N LYS A 298 20.90 -2.62 15.95
CA LYS A 298 19.71 -3.50 15.97
C LYS A 298 18.62 -3.02 16.92
N ASP A 299 18.84 -1.92 17.61
CA ASP A 299 17.93 -1.41 18.62
C ASP A 299 17.34 -0.07 18.21
N VAL A 300 16.08 0.15 18.59
CA VAL A 300 15.36 1.42 18.50
C VAL A 300 15.04 1.90 19.90
N GLU A 301 15.18 3.19 20.16
CA GLU A 301 14.84 3.82 21.45
C GLU A 301 13.44 4.45 21.38
N LEU A 302 12.68 4.36 22.47
CA LEU A 302 11.41 5.07 22.63
C LEU A 302 11.53 6.11 23.75
N TRP A 303 11.10 7.34 23.47
CA TRP A 303 11.11 8.47 24.39
C TRP A 303 9.74 9.15 24.39
N ILE A 304 9.33 9.68 25.56
CA ILE A 304 8.13 10.52 25.69
C ILE A 304 8.50 11.86 26.28
N GLU A 305 7.74 12.88 25.88
CA GLU A 305 7.82 14.21 26.54
C GLU A 305 6.90 14.23 27.76
N LYS A 306 7.46 14.52 28.93
CA LYS A 306 6.72 14.70 30.17
C LYS A 306 7.29 15.86 30.95
N ASP A 307 6.43 16.80 31.34
CA ASP A 307 6.81 18.01 32.08
C ASP A 307 7.84 18.90 31.35
N GLY A 308 7.85 18.87 30.00
CA GLY A 308 8.77 19.60 29.13
C GLY A 308 10.12 18.90 28.87
N ASP A 309 10.35 17.73 29.48
CA ASP A 309 11.57 16.94 29.31
C ASP A 309 11.34 15.61 28.58
N TRP A 310 12.29 15.21 27.77
CA TRP A 310 12.27 13.89 27.11
C TRP A 310 12.75 12.82 28.08
N LYS A 311 11.90 11.81 28.34
CA LYS A 311 12.19 10.64 29.20
C LYS A 311 12.24 9.38 28.35
N SER A 312 13.32 8.60 28.49
CA SER A 312 13.46 7.30 27.83
C SER A 312 12.50 6.29 28.45
N LEU A 313 11.79 5.53 27.62
CA LEU A 313 11.03 4.35 28.01
C LEU A 313 11.77 3.04 27.71
N GLY A 314 13.01 3.13 27.22
CA GLY A 314 13.87 1.98 26.93
C GLY A 314 14.11 1.75 25.44
N THR A 315 14.67 0.58 25.15
CA THR A 315 15.01 0.13 23.80
C THR A 315 14.27 -1.15 23.45
N ALA A 316 14.03 -1.38 22.17
CA ALA A 316 13.49 -2.63 21.65
C ALA A 316 14.30 -3.10 20.42
N PRO A 317 14.56 -4.42 20.32
CA PRO A 317 15.31 -4.94 19.17
C PRO A 317 14.46 -4.98 17.90
N LEU A 318 15.11 -4.76 16.77
CA LEU A 318 14.53 -4.97 15.45
C LEU A 318 14.37 -6.46 15.16
N HIS A 319 13.16 -6.87 14.78
CA HIS A 319 12.94 -8.23 14.27
C HIS A 319 13.70 -8.43 12.96
N GLN A 320 14.43 -9.55 12.85
CA GLN A 320 15.37 -9.80 11.74
C GLN A 320 14.76 -9.80 10.34
N ASP A 321 13.46 -10.14 10.21
CA ASP A 321 12.76 -10.22 8.92
C ASP A 321 11.82 -9.03 8.69
N ALA A 322 11.11 -8.61 9.73
CA ALA A 322 10.13 -7.53 9.66
C ALA A 322 10.72 -6.13 9.85
N TRP A 323 11.97 -6.05 10.35
CA TRP A 323 12.66 -4.78 10.66
C TRP A 323 11.79 -3.84 11.51
N THR A 324 11.08 -4.44 12.46
CA THR A 324 10.11 -3.81 13.35
C THR A 324 10.56 -3.99 14.80
N ALA A 325 10.70 -2.89 15.51
CA ALA A 325 10.88 -2.88 16.96
C ALA A 325 9.53 -2.67 17.63
N THR A 326 9.22 -3.45 18.67
CA THR A 326 7.93 -3.38 19.36
C THR A 326 8.11 -3.07 20.83
N PHE A 327 7.42 -2.04 21.31
CA PHE A 327 7.38 -1.62 22.70
C PHE A 327 6.03 -1.99 23.30
N ARG A 328 6.01 -2.40 24.59
CA ARG A 328 4.82 -2.66 25.39
C ARG A 328 4.99 -1.96 26.74
N ILE A 329 4.16 -0.96 27.00
CA ILE A 329 4.23 -0.11 28.20
C ILE A 329 2.91 -0.22 28.97
N ALA A 330 2.94 -0.90 30.10
CA ALA A 330 1.81 -1.01 31.02
C ALA A 330 1.68 0.24 31.90
N ASN A 331 0.54 0.41 32.56
CA ASN A 331 0.21 1.56 33.42
C ASN A 331 0.42 2.90 32.71
N TRP A 332 0.00 2.96 31.43
CA TRP A 332 0.05 4.17 30.64
C TRP A 332 -0.93 5.22 31.19
N ASP A 333 -0.50 6.48 31.26
CA ASP A 333 -1.39 7.60 31.57
C ASP A 333 -2.21 7.95 30.31
N GLU A 334 -3.42 7.42 30.26
CA GLU A 334 -4.35 7.57 29.14
C GLU A 334 -5.12 8.89 29.16
N THR A 335 -4.98 9.68 30.21
CA THR A 335 -5.79 10.90 30.43
C THR A 335 -5.31 12.11 29.63
N SER A 336 -4.08 12.06 29.15
CA SER A 336 -3.44 13.16 28.44
C SER A 336 -2.81 12.73 27.12
N LYS A 337 -2.79 13.66 26.15
CA LYS A 337 -2.03 13.49 24.91
C LYS A 337 -0.54 13.58 25.22
N THR A 338 0.23 12.54 24.90
CA THR A 338 1.66 12.44 25.20
C THR A 338 2.47 12.45 23.92
N PRO A 339 3.30 13.48 23.64
CA PRO A 339 4.27 13.44 22.55
C PRO A 339 5.29 12.32 22.75
N TYR A 340 5.66 11.64 21.66
CA TYR A 340 6.72 10.65 21.67
C TYR A 340 7.71 10.88 20.54
N LYS A 341 8.91 10.35 20.71
CA LYS A 341 9.85 10.15 19.62
C LYS A 341 10.44 8.75 19.70
N VAL A 342 10.67 8.17 18.53
CA VAL A 342 11.55 7.01 18.38
C VAL A 342 12.86 7.46 17.77
N VAL A 343 13.96 6.86 18.22
CA VAL A 343 15.32 7.22 17.82
C VAL A 343 16.03 5.95 17.35
N TYR A 344 16.60 6.01 16.15
CA TYR A 344 17.50 4.99 15.63
C TYR A 344 18.86 5.61 15.38
N ARG A 345 19.93 5.01 15.98
CA ARG A 345 21.31 5.46 15.83
C ARG A 345 21.99 4.61 14.75
N GLU A 346 22.05 5.18 13.54
CA GLU A 346 22.66 4.54 12.40
C GLU A 346 24.19 4.57 12.56
N LYS A 347 24.81 3.40 12.68
CA LYS A 347 26.28 3.27 12.71
C LYS A 347 26.84 3.47 11.30
N GLN A 348 27.97 4.18 11.22
CA GLN A 348 28.68 4.46 9.99
C GLN A 348 29.99 3.67 9.95
N ARG A 349 30.55 3.44 8.75
CA ARG A 349 31.82 2.71 8.57
C ARG A 349 33.01 3.39 9.25
N ASP A 350 33.03 4.72 9.34
CA ASP A 350 34.08 5.50 10.01
C ASP A 350 33.96 5.48 11.54
N GLY A 351 32.97 4.78 12.10
CA GLY A 351 32.68 4.67 13.52
C GLY A 351 31.83 5.80 14.08
N SER A 352 31.42 6.77 13.27
CA SER A 352 30.45 7.78 13.68
C SER A 352 29.02 7.20 13.74
N GLU A 353 28.11 7.94 14.37
CA GLU A 353 26.69 7.60 14.40
C GLU A 353 25.85 8.77 13.85
N ALA A 354 24.85 8.44 13.03
CA ALA A 354 23.84 9.39 12.57
C ALA A 354 22.52 9.11 13.28
N GLU A 355 21.91 10.14 13.88
CA GLU A 355 20.63 10.00 14.55
C GLU A 355 19.48 10.19 13.56
N SER A 356 18.57 9.22 13.52
CA SER A 356 17.29 9.30 12.83
C SER A 356 16.18 9.37 13.86
N VAL A 357 15.34 10.38 13.76
CA VAL A 357 14.25 10.62 14.71
C VAL A 357 12.91 10.64 13.97
N TRP A 358 11.92 9.95 14.52
CA TRP A 358 10.54 10.02 14.09
C TRP A 358 9.66 10.40 15.27
N THR A 359 8.80 11.40 15.10
CA THR A 359 7.96 11.96 16.17
C THR A 359 6.49 11.75 15.89
N GLY A 360 5.72 11.59 16.96
CA GLY A 360 4.26 11.51 16.93
C GLY A 360 3.67 11.80 18.30
N SER A 361 2.41 11.45 18.49
CA SER A 361 1.74 11.60 19.78
C SER A 361 0.82 10.42 20.06
N ILE A 362 0.84 9.95 21.30
CA ILE A 362 -0.17 9.03 21.84
C ILE A 362 -1.37 9.88 22.26
N LYS A 363 -2.53 9.63 21.65
CA LYS A 363 -3.78 10.34 21.99
C LYS A 363 -4.24 10.00 23.40
N ALA A 364 -4.86 10.98 24.05
CA ALA A 364 -5.65 10.68 25.25
C ALA A 364 -6.81 9.74 24.91
N ASN A 365 -7.16 8.85 25.83
CA ASN A 365 -8.34 8.01 25.73
C ASN A 365 -9.61 8.88 25.65
N PRO A 366 -10.46 8.77 24.57
CA PRO A 366 -11.62 9.62 24.38
C PRO A 366 -12.82 9.24 25.26
N SER A 367 -12.59 8.73 26.48
CA SER A 367 -13.67 8.39 27.39
C SER A 367 -14.61 9.57 27.67
N GLY A 368 -15.91 9.31 27.71
CA GLY A 368 -16.93 10.29 28.02
C GLY A 368 -17.34 11.24 26.87
N ARG A 369 -16.76 11.08 25.67
CA ARG A 369 -17.17 11.74 24.43
C ARG A 369 -17.30 10.75 23.26
N PRO A 370 -17.96 11.11 22.18
CA PRO A 370 -17.98 10.26 21.00
C PRO A 370 -16.58 9.94 20.47
N LEU A 371 -16.33 8.66 20.15
CA LEU A 371 -15.11 8.17 19.51
C LEU A 371 -15.28 8.19 17.99
N ARG A 372 -14.30 8.70 17.26
CA ARG A 372 -14.28 8.75 15.80
C ARG A 372 -13.26 7.75 15.25
N LEU A 373 -13.72 6.80 14.43
CA LEU A 373 -12.91 5.76 13.82
C LEU A 373 -12.87 5.95 12.29
N GLY A 374 -11.67 6.13 11.73
CA GLY A 374 -11.46 6.07 10.29
C GLY A 374 -11.36 4.62 9.81
N ALA A 375 -12.27 4.20 8.92
CA ALA A 375 -12.38 2.83 8.42
C ALA A 375 -11.91 2.74 6.98
N LEU A 376 -10.93 1.87 6.71
CA LEU A 376 -10.17 1.79 5.47
C LEU A 376 -9.96 0.33 5.05
N THR A 377 -9.87 0.10 3.73
CA THR A 377 -9.62 -1.22 3.14
C THR A 377 -9.00 -1.09 1.75
N CYS A 378 -8.28 -2.11 1.29
CA CYS A 378 -7.97 -2.38 -0.13
C CYS A 378 -7.40 -1.18 -0.90
N GLN A 379 -6.08 -1.09 -0.99
CA GLN A 379 -5.40 0.02 -1.66
C GLN A 379 -4.66 -0.43 -2.93
N ASN A 380 -5.39 -0.73 -4.01
CA ASN A 380 -4.76 -1.13 -5.27
C ASN A 380 -3.78 -0.05 -5.77
N ASP A 381 -2.62 -0.47 -6.29
CA ASP A 381 -1.46 0.38 -6.60
C ASP A 381 -1.70 1.45 -7.65
N TYR A 382 -2.72 1.30 -8.51
CA TYR A 382 -2.98 2.35 -9.49
C TYR A 382 -3.39 3.69 -8.85
N GLY A 383 -3.98 3.68 -7.64
CA GLY A 383 -4.36 4.89 -6.89
C GLY A 383 -3.23 5.52 -6.07
N PHE A 384 -2.07 4.83 -5.94
CA PHE A 384 -0.93 5.34 -5.17
C PHE A 384 -0.50 6.75 -5.63
N PRO A 385 -0.22 7.68 -4.71
CA PRO A 385 -0.05 7.55 -3.25
C PRO A 385 -1.32 7.81 -2.40
N TYR A 386 -2.52 7.71 -2.94
CA TYR A 386 -3.81 7.85 -2.23
C TYR A 386 -3.97 9.19 -1.51
N ALA A 387 -3.34 10.25 -2.00
CA ALA A 387 -3.25 11.54 -1.32
C ALA A 387 -4.62 12.11 -0.90
N PRO A 388 -5.70 12.04 -1.72
CA PRO A 388 -7.01 12.55 -1.29
C PRO A 388 -7.54 11.89 -0.02
N VAL A 389 -7.32 10.58 0.17
CA VAL A 389 -7.75 9.85 1.38
C VAL A 389 -6.84 10.19 2.56
N ALA A 390 -5.51 10.14 2.37
CA ALA A 390 -4.54 10.41 3.43
C ALA A 390 -4.67 11.84 3.98
N GLU A 391 -4.87 12.82 3.11
CA GLU A 391 -5.06 14.23 3.50
C GLU A 391 -6.36 14.46 4.27
N ASN A 392 -7.46 13.79 3.87
CA ASN A 392 -8.71 13.83 4.61
C ASN A 392 -8.55 13.23 6.01
N LEU A 393 -7.86 12.10 6.16
CA LEU A 393 -7.60 11.49 7.47
C LEU A 393 -6.81 12.41 8.40
N ILE A 394 -5.78 13.10 7.87
CA ILE A 394 -5.00 14.07 8.64
C ILE A 394 -5.90 15.25 9.09
N LYS A 395 -6.74 15.78 8.20
CA LYS A 395 -7.64 16.91 8.51
C LYS A 395 -8.77 16.52 9.48
N LEU A 396 -9.32 15.33 9.31
CA LEU A 396 -10.37 14.80 10.17
C LEU A 396 -9.85 14.45 11.56
N ASP A 397 -8.58 14.09 11.70
CA ASP A 397 -7.92 13.70 12.94
C ASP A 397 -8.77 12.70 13.76
N PRO A 398 -9.11 11.50 13.23
CA PRO A 398 -9.92 10.52 13.95
C PRO A 398 -9.20 10.03 15.21
N ASP A 399 -9.95 9.55 16.18
CA ASP A 399 -9.39 9.00 17.42
C ASP A 399 -8.68 7.68 17.20
N MET A 400 -9.06 6.94 16.16
CA MET A 400 -8.52 5.63 15.81
C MET A 400 -8.59 5.42 14.31
N LEU A 401 -7.64 4.65 13.76
CA LEU A 401 -7.64 4.16 12.38
C LEU A 401 -7.81 2.64 12.36
N TYR A 402 -8.57 2.15 11.40
CA TYR A 402 -8.75 0.75 11.12
C TYR A 402 -8.52 0.46 9.65
N PHE A 403 -7.56 -0.41 9.34
CA PHE A 403 -7.29 -0.95 8.01
C PHE A 403 -7.66 -2.42 8.01
N SER A 404 -8.71 -2.79 7.27
CA SER A 404 -9.26 -4.15 7.31
C SER A 404 -8.46 -5.18 6.50
N GLY A 405 -7.43 -4.76 5.78
CA GLY A 405 -6.60 -5.61 4.94
C GLY A 405 -6.33 -5.03 3.56
N ASP A 406 -5.55 -5.77 2.77
CA ASP A 406 -5.07 -5.37 1.45
C ASP A 406 -4.27 -4.06 1.49
N GLN A 407 -3.33 -3.95 2.44
CA GLN A 407 -2.35 -2.88 2.49
C GLN A 407 -1.43 -2.92 1.29
N ILE A 408 -1.35 -4.07 0.63
CA ILE A 408 -0.63 -4.26 -0.62
C ILE A 408 -1.45 -5.06 -1.63
N TYR A 409 -1.00 -5.05 -2.86
CA TYR A 409 -1.36 -5.98 -3.92
C TYR A 409 -0.09 -6.49 -4.59
N GLU A 410 -0.15 -7.65 -5.22
CA GLU A 410 1.02 -8.27 -5.87
C GLU A 410 1.65 -7.36 -6.93
N SER A 411 0.86 -6.47 -7.53
CA SER A 411 1.31 -5.53 -8.57
C SER A 411 2.02 -4.29 -8.04
N HIS A 412 1.97 -4.01 -6.71
CA HIS A 412 2.50 -2.77 -6.12
C HIS A 412 3.93 -2.47 -6.57
N GLY A 413 4.11 -1.26 -7.15
CA GLY A 413 5.37 -0.76 -7.68
C GLY A 413 5.88 -1.52 -8.91
N GLY A 414 5.17 -2.50 -9.43
CA GLY A 414 5.59 -3.34 -10.55
C GLY A 414 6.62 -4.41 -10.15
N PHE A 415 7.42 -4.87 -11.09
CA PHE A 415 8.53 -5.84 -10.93
C PHE A 415 8.15 -7.26 -10.51
N GLY A 416 6.85 -7.57 -10.33
CA GLY A 416 6.36 -8.93 -10.09
C GLY A 416 6.39 -9.38 -8.64
N ILE A 417 6.18 -10.69 -8.46
CA ILE A 417 6.12 -11.39 -7.16
C ILE A 417 7.30 -12.33 -7.04
N ILE A 418 7.87 -12.43 -5.84
CA ILE A 418 8.82 -13.46 -5.44
C ILE A 418 8.16 -14.23 -4.29
N ARG A 419 7.90 -15.54 -4.49
CA ARG A 419 7.26 -16.40 -3.48
C ARG A 419 8.26 -17.22 -2.68
N SER A 420 9.38 -17.55 -3.30
CA SER A 420 10.43 -18.37 -2.66
C SER A 420 11.81 -18.04 -3.24
N PRO A 421 12.89 -18.28 -2.49
CA PRO A 421 12.90 -18.63 -1.06
C PRO A 421 12.37 -17.48 -0.16
N ALA A 422 12.22 -17.72 1.13
CA ALA A 422 11.55 -16.80 2.07
C ALA A 422 12.20 -15.41 2.13
N GLU A 423 13.52 -15.31 2.19
CA GLU A 423 14.23 -14.04 2.32
C GLU A 423 13.94 -13.05 1.17
N PRO A 424 14.12 -13.37 -0.12
CA PRO A 424 13.72 -12.47 -1.19
C PRO A 424 12.18 -12.27 -1.28
N ALA A 425 11.35 -13.23 -0.86
CA ALA A 425 9.91 -13.05 -0.77
C ALA A 425 9.54 -11.97 0.26
N ILE A 426 10.18 -12.01 1.43
CA ILE A 426 10.03 -11.00 2.48
C ILE A 426 10.44 -9.60 1.98
N LEU A 427 11.60 -9.47 1.33
CA LEU A 427 12.03 -8.19 0.77
C LEU A 427 11.06 -7.66 -0.31
N ASN A 428 10.51 -8.57 -1.14
CA ASN A 428 9.52 -8.24 -2.15
C ASN A 428 8.19 -7.78 -1.51
N TYR A 429 7.78 -8.38 -0.38
CA TYR A 429 6.66 -7.94 0.43
C TYR A 429 6.94 -6.57 1.06
N LEU A 430 8.03 -6.41 1.80
CA LEU A 430 8.37 -5.17 2.50
C LEU A 430 8.40 -3.97 1.57
N ARG A 431 8.99 -4.09 0.38
CA ARG A 431 8.99 -3.04 -0.64
C ARG A 431 7.57 -2.55 -0.98
N LYS A 432 6.60 -3.45 -1.03
CA LYS A 432 5.20 -3.12 -1.33
C LYS A 432 4.52 -2.51 -0.11
N PHE A 433 4.74 -3.11 1.05
CA PHE A 433 4.20 -2.61 2.32
C PHE A 433 4.72 -1.21 2.69
N TYR A 434 5.95 -0.88 2.30
CA TYR A 434 6.50 0.47 2.50
C TYR A 434 5.73 1.56 1.74
N GLN A 435 5.04 1.23 0.65
CA GLN A 435 4.16 2.18 -0.03
C GLN A 435 2.92 2.53 0.82
N HIS A 436 2.37 1.57 1.58
CA HIS A 436 1.33 1.84 2.58
C HIS A 436 1.81 2.85 3.62
N GLY A 437 2.93 2.57 4.28
CA GLY A 437 3.50 3.49 5.26
C GLY A 437 3.81 4.87 4.66
N TRP A 438 4.38 4.91 3.46
CA TRP A 438 4.70 6.17 2.78
C TRP A 438 3.47 7.03 2.50
N SER A 439 2.31 6.41 2.33
CA SER A 439 1.04 7.11 2.13
C SER A 439 0.39 7.59 3.43
N PHE A 440 0.38 6.74 4.47
CA PHE A 440 -0.44 6.98 5.65
C PHE A 440 0.33 7.27 6.94
N ARG A 441 1.68 7.23 6.94
CA ARG A 441 2.52 7.38 8.14
C ARG A 441 2.20 8.62 8.98
N HIS A 442 1.79 9.74 8.34
CA HIS A 442 1.48 10.99 9.03
C HIS A 442 0.12 10.97 9.74
N ALA A 443 -0.82 10.15 9.32
CA ALA A 443 -2.05 9.89 10.04
C ALA A 443 -1.84 8.87 11.17
N MET A 444 -1.11 7.77 10.88
CA MET A 444 -0.91 6.65 11.82
C MET A 444 -0.06 7.03 13.04
N LYS A 445 0.90 7.95 12.90
CA LYS A 445 1.80 8.33 14.02
C LYS A 445 1.08 9.03 15.18
N ASP A 446 -0.10 9.57 14.94
CA ASP A 446 -0.86 10.36 15.92
C ASP A 446 -2.20 9.72 16.31
N ALA A 447 -2.54 8.53 15.80
CA ALA A 447 -3.78 7.82 16.12
C ALA A 447 -3.54 6.32 16.36
N PRO A 448 -4.13 5.71 17.39
CA PRO A 448 -4.17 4.26 17.51
C PRO A 448 -4.61 3.65 16.19
N THR A 449 -3.90 2.63 15.73
CA THR A 449 -4.12 2.03 14.43
C THR A 449 -4.26 0.51 14.58
N ILE A 450 -5.26 -0.07 13.95
CA ILE A 450 -5.41 -1.52 13.81
C ILE A 450 -5.33 -1.87 12.33
N CYS A 451 -4.41 -2.74 11.96
CA CYS A 451 -4.24 -3.28 10.62
C CYS A 451 -4.50 -4.78 10.64
N LEU A 452 -5.36 -5.29 9.77
CA LEU A 452 -5.51 -6.73 9.57
C LEU A 452 -4.76 -7.13 8.30
N ALA A 453 -4.18 -8.32 8.27
CA ALA A 453 -3.67 -8.90 7.04
C ALA A 453 -4.79 -9.61 6.29
N ASP A 454 -4.97 -9.34 4.99
CA ASP A 454 -5.92 -10.04 4.14
C ASP A 454 -5.18 -10.85 3.05
N ASP A 455 -5.86 -11.30 2.04
CA ASP A 455 -5.36 -12.25 1.04
C ASP A 455 -4.20 -11.68 0.21
N HIS A 456 -4.32 -10.46 -0.30
CA HIS A 456 -3.25 -9.86 -1.09
C HIS A 456 -2.00 -9.53 -0.26
N ASP A 457 -2.14 -9.30 1.06
CA ASP A 457 -0.99 -9.08 1.95
C ASP A 457 -0.08 -10.31 2.03
N VAL A 458 -0.63 -11.52 1.87
CA VAL A 458 0.11 -12.78 1.77
C VAL A 458 0.25 -13.28 0.33
N PHE A 459 0.14 -12.39 -0.65
CA PHE A 459 0.29 -12.68 -2.09
C PHE A 459 -0.66 -13.76 -2.62
N GLN A 460 -1.88 -13.81 -2.13
CA GLN A 460 -2.94 -14.69 -2.61
C GLN A 460 -4.09 -13.84 -3.15
N GLY A 461 -4.66 -14.26 -4.26
CA GLY A 461 -5.83 -13.56 -4.81
C GLY A 461 -7.12 -13.88 -4.09
N ASN A 462 -7.10 -14.76 -3.10
CA ASN A 462 -8.01 -15.02 -1.99
C ASN A 462 -7.26 -15.92 -1.00
N VAL A 463 -7.53 -15.78 0.28
CA VAL A 463 -6.95 -16.65 1.31
C VAL A 463 -8.04 -17.35 2.11
N TRP A 464 -7.96 -18.68 2.16
CA TRP A 464 -8.71 -19.54 3.05
C TRP A 464 -7.67 -20.33 3.83
N GLY A 465 -7.39 -19.87 5.05
CA GLY A 465 -6.20 -20.27 5.77
C GLY A 465 -6.22 -21.69 6.32
N GLU A 466 -7.39 -22.35 6.42
CA GLU A 466 -7.56 -23.74 6.87
C GLU A 466 -6.73 -24.07 8.13
N GLY A 467 -6.65 -23.11 9.08
CA GLY A 467 -5.87 -23.28 10.30
C GLY A 467 -4.36 -23.26 10.10
N GLY A 468 -3.88 -22.53 9.08
CA GLY A 468 -2.46 -22.41 8.77
C GLY A 468 -1.91 -23.54 7.90
N ALA A 469 -2.76 -24.32 7.24
CA ALA A 469 -2.33 -25.41 6.37
C ALA A 469 -1.49 -24.90 5.19
N PRO A 470 -0.54 -25.69 4.67
CA PRO A 470 0.13 -25.37 3.42
C PRO A 470 -0.83 -25.57 2.23
N MET A 471 -0.76 -24.69 1.24
CA MET A 471 -1.56 -24.84 0.02
C MET A 471 -1.01 -25.98 -0.84
N ASP A 472 -1.92 -26.83 -1.35
CA ASP A 472 -1.60 -27.78 -2.41
C ASP A 472 -1.55 -27.06 -3.76
N VAL A 473 -0.34 -26.67 -4.17
CA VAL A 473 -0.12 -25.91 -5.41
C VAL A 473 -0.25 -26.77 -6.68
N GLU A 474 -0.22 -28.10 -6.56
CA GLU A 474 -0.33 -28.99 -7.70
C GLU A 474 -1.79 -29.12 -8.16
N SER A 475 -2.74 -29.00 -7.25
CA SER A 475 -4.16 -29.14 -7.52
C SER A 475 -4.89 -27.83 -7.85
N GLY A 476 -4.25 -26.67 -7.77
CA GLY A 476 -4.92 -25.39 -8.09
C GLY A 476 -4.10 -24.13 -7.97
N GLY A 477 -4.72 -23.00 -8.25
CA GLY A 477 -4.16 -21.66 -8.11
C GLY A 477 -4.54 -21.02 -6.77
N THR A 478 -4.00 -19.84 -6.50
CA THR A 478 -4.17 -19.11 -5.22
C THR A 478 -5.62 -18.78 -4.85
N SER A 479 -6.53 -18.71 -5.83
CA SER A 479 -7.96 -18.46 -5.61
C SER A 479 -8.82 -19.72 -5.65
N SER A 480 -8.22 -20.92 -5.72
CA SER A 480 -8.93 -22.18 -5.91
C SER A 480 -8.73 -23.18 -4.77
N ASN A 481 -7.75 -22.96 -3.91
CA ASN A 481 -7.35 -23.88 -2.85
C ASN A 481 -7.16 -23.16 -1.52
N GLY A 482 -7.49 -23.84 -0.42
CA GLY A 482 -7.17 -23.42 0.93
C GLY A 482 -5.68 -23.57 1.26
N GLY A 483 -5.29 -22.99 2.37
CA GLY A 483 -3.92 -22.94 2.87
C GLY A 483 -3.13 -21.73 2.38
N TYR A 484 -1.89 -21.65 2.85
CA TYR A 484 -0.95 -20.58 2.50
C TYR A 484 0.04 -21.06 1.44
N ILE A 485 0.22 -20.26 0.37
CA ILE A 485 1.19 -20.54 -0.70
C ILE A 485 2.58 -20.02 -0.33
N GLU A 486 2.63 -18.92 0.43
CA GLU A 486 3.88 -18.30 0.86
C GLU A 486 4.53 -19.10 2.01
N PRO A 487 5.86 -19.07 2.15
CA PRO A 487 6.53 -19.65 3.32
C PRO A 487 5.99 -19.04 4.62
N ALA A 488 5.79 -19.85 5.65
CA ALA A 488 5.30 -19.41 6.96
C ALA A 488 6.11 -18.23 7.55
N ARG A 489 7.43 -18.22 7.32
CA ARG A 489 8.33 -17.12 7.72
C ARG A 489 7.92 -15.78 7.06
N MET A 490 7.49 -15.81 5.81
CA MET A 490 6.97 -14.61 5.11
C MET A 490 5.60 -14.21 5.66
N VAL A 491 4.67 -15.15 5.87
CA VAL A 491 3.36 -14.89 6.48
C VAL A 491 3.51 -14.27 7.88
N ASN A 492 4.40 -14.81 8.71
CA ASN A 492 4.71 -14.25 10.03
C ASN A 492 5.30 -12.82 9.94
N THR A 493 6.10 -12.53 8.92
CA THR A 493 6.58 -11.17 8.67
C THR A 493 5.43 -10.21 8.36
N VAL A 494 4.44 -10.64 7.56
CA VAL A 494 3.22 -9.87 7.30
C VAL A 494 2.47 -9.60 8.61
N HIS A 495 2.28 -10.61 9.45
CA HIS A 495 1.61 -10.44 10.75
C HIS A 495 2.38 -9.49 11.67
N ILE A 496 3.71 -9.59 11.76
CA ILE A 496 4.51 -8.69 12.60
C ILE A 496 4.42 -7.25 12.12
N THR A 497 4.58 -7.00 10.82
CA THR A 497 4.54 -5.64 10.28
C THR A 497 3.19 -4.97 10.44
N ASN A 498 2.09 -5.74 10.38
CA ASN A 498 0.72 -5.23 10.51
C ASN A 498 0.23 -5.23 11.96
N CYS A 499 0.58 -6.23 12.77
CA CYS A 499 -0.14 -6.51 14.02
C CYS A 499 0.74 -6.49 15.29
N ALA A 500 2.06 -6.28 15.23
CA ALA A 500 2.92 -6.35 16.42
C ALA A 500 2.53 -5.34 17.52
N HIS A 501 1.98 -4.19 17.14
CA HIS A 501 1.49 -3.16 18.06
C HIS A 501 0.03 -3.35 18.50
N HIS A 502 -0.67 -4.38 18.03
CA HIS A 502 -2.03 -4.67 18.50
C HIS A 502 -2.02 -4.97 20.02
N PRO A 503 -3.14 -4.80 20.72
CA PRO A 503 -3.27 -5.31 22.09
C PRO A 503 -2.84 -6.77 22.20
N ASP A 504 -2.57 -7.23 23.41
CA ASP A 504 -2.17 -8.62 23.60
C ASP A 504 -3.23 -9.57 23.05
N PHE A 505 -2.79 -10.57 22.31
CA PHE A 505 -3.69 -11.52 21.67
C PHE A 505 -4.40 -12.40 22.71
N TYR A 506 -5.66 -12.75 22.45
CA TYR A 506 -6.44 -13.59 23.33
C TYR A 506 -5.82 -14.99 23.54
N ASP A 507 -5.35 -15.57 22.46
CA ASP A 507 -4.62 -16.83 22.44
C ASP A 507 -3.50 -16.74 21.40
N ALA A 508 -2.28 -16.60 21.88
CA ALA A 508 -1.10 -16.42 21.04
C ALA A 508 -0.52 -17.74 20.49
N THR A 509 -1.14 -18.89 20.77
CA THR A 509 -0.68 -20.19 20.27
C THR A 509 -0.71 -20.19 18.74
N PRO A 510 0.40 -20.43 18.04
CA PRO A 510 0.42 -20.49 16.57
C PRO A 510 -0.53 -21.56 16.01
N VAL A 511 -0.91 -21.40 14.77
CA VAL A 511 -1.60 -22.43 13.99
C VAL A 511 -0.59 -23.33 13.26
N GLN A 512 -1.04 -24.18 12.31
CA GLN A 512 -0.14 -25.04 11.55
C GLN A 512 1.01 -24.24 10.92
N GLN A 513 2.14 -24.90 10.66
CA GLN A 513 3.37 -24.31 10.13
C GLN A 513 3.98 -23.21 11.04
N ASP A 514 3.61 -23.15 12.31
CA ASP A 514 3.99 -22.09 13.25
C ASP A 514 3.58 -20.68 12.76
N ILE A 515 2.50 -20.59 11.99
CA ILE A 515 1.93 -19.30 11.58
C ILE A 515 1.27 -18.66 12.80
N SER A 516 1.65 -17.42 13.08
CA SER A 516 1.15 -16.64 14.22
C SER A 516 -0.34 -16.29 14.08
N VAL A 517 -0.98 -15.99 15.18
CA VAL A 517 -2.35 -15.48 15.26
C VAL A 517 -2.36 -14.06 15.80
N TYR A 518 -3.44 -13.30 15.57
CA TYR A 518 -3.52 -11.90 16.02
C TYR A 518 -4.92 -11.48 16.50
N TYR A 519 -5.81 -12.44 16.76
CA TYR A 519 -7.16 -12.10 17.26
C TYR A 519 -7.17 -11.82 18.77
N GLY A 520 -8.02 -10.91 19.18
CA GLY A 520 -8.18 -10.45 20.55
C GLY A 520 -9.11 -9.24 20.61
N ASP A 521 -9.07 -8.50 21.70
CA ASP A 521 -9.87 -7.30 21.81
C ASP A 521 -9.07 -6.07 22.31
N MET A 522 -9.59 -4.90 21.98
CA MET A 522 -9.09 -3.60 22.41
C MET A 522 -10.21 -2.84 23.11
N VAL A 523 -9.95 -2.28 24.29
CA VAL A 523 -10.88 -1.37 24.96
C VAL A 523 -10.31 0.04 24.94
N TYR A 524 -10.99 0.93 24.22
CA TYR A 524 -10.58 2.31 24.01
C TYR A 524 -11.80 3.21 23.80
N GLY A 525 -11.86 4.38 24.43
CA GLY A 525 -12.99 5.32 24.33
C GLY A 525 -14.33 4.76 24.80
N ASP A 526 -14.33 3.96 25.88
CA ASP A 526 -15.52 3.28 26.41
C ASP A 526 -16.15 2.27 25.40
N VAL A 527 -15.39 1.83 24.36
CA VAL A 527 -15.79 0.85 23.36
C VAL A 527 -14.86 -0.35 23.37
N SER A 528 -15.42 -1.57 23.30
CA SER A 528 -14.63 -2.79 23.09
C SER A 528 -14.68 -3.22 21.64
N PHE A 529 -13.51 -3.34 21.02
CA PHE A 529 -13.32 -3.76 19.64
C PHE A 529 -12.83 -5.21 19.62
N ALA A 530 -13.66 -6.16 19.15
CA ALA A 530 -13.14 -7.48 18.83
C ALA A 530 -12.44 -7.44 17.49
N ILE A 531 -11.18 -7.85 17.49
CA ILE A 531 -10.32 -7.96 16.31
C ILE A 531 -10.27 -9.44 15.95
N ILE A 532 -10.76 -9.83 14.77
CA ILE A 532 -10.77 -11.23 14.34
C ILE A 532 -9.99 -11.43 13.04
N ALA A 533 -9.48 -12.64 12.87
CA ALA A 533 -8.79 -13.10 11.67
C ALA A 533 -9.71 -14.06 10.92
N ASP A 534 -10.74 -13.53 10.25
CA ASP A 534 -11.80 -14.31 9.62
C ASP A 534 -11.33 -15.13 8.40
N ARG A 535 -10.12 -14.87 7.90
CA ARG A 535 -9.47 -15.67 6.84
C ARG A 535 -8.72 -16.88 7.38
N GLN A 536 -8.14 -16.79 8.58
CA GLN A 536 -7.09 -17.72 9.03
C GLN A 536 -7.56 -19.17 9.20
N TRP A 537 -8.83 -19.40 9.52
CA TRP A 537 -9.40 -20.75 9.66
C TRP A 537 -10.41 -21.11 8.58
N LYS A 538 -10.80 -20.15 7.74
CA LYS A 538 -11.82 -20.33 6.74
C LYS A 538 -11.49 -21.50 5.79
N SER A 539 -12.48 -22.36 5.54
CA SER A 539 -12.38 -23.46 4.58
C SER A 539 -12.23 -22.98 3.15
N GLY A 540 -11.39 -23.66 2.39
CA GLY A 540 -11.14 -23.36 0.99
C GLY A 540 -12.21 -23.92 0.03
N PRO A 541 -12.30 -23.35 -1.20
CA PRO A 541 -13.31 -23.73 -2.21
C PRO A 541 -13.09 -25.11 -2.81
N GLN A 542 -11.94 -25.75 -2.65
CA GLN A 542 -11.68 -27.12 -3.12
C GLN A 542 -12.63 -28.14 -2.50
N ASN A 543 -13.31 -27.80 -1.41
CA ASN A 543 -14.28 -28.66 -0.73
C ASN A 543 -15.67 -28.66 -1.38
N VAL A 544 -15.92 -27.77 -2.37
CA VAL A 544 -17.21 -27.59 -3.03
C VAL A 544 -17.05 -27.41 -4.53
N GLU A 545 -18.13 -27.58 -5.29
CA GLU A 545 -18.13 -27.39 -6.73
C GLU A 545 -18.98 -26.17 -7.08
N THR A 546 -18.35 -25.13 -7.63
CA THR A 546 -19.00 -23.84 -7.97
C THR A 546 -19.38 -23.74 -9.45
N GLY A 547 -19.10 -24.75 -10.25
CA GLY A 547 -19.33 -24.75 -11.69
C GLY A 547 -18.10 -24.35 -12.51
N SER A 548 -18.31 -23.83 -13.69
CA SER A 548 -17.23 -23.44 -14.59
C SER A 548 -16.63 -22.07 -14.23
N GLY A 549 -15.31 -21.93 -14.28
CA GLY A 549 -14.61 -20.68 -14.06
C GLY A 549 -13.71 -20.71 -12.84
N ARG A 550 -13.66 -19.61 -12.08
CA ARG A 550 -12.94 -19.54 -10.79
C ARG A 550 -13.68 -20.39 -9.75
N ALA A 551 -12.95 -21.15 -8.96
CA ALA A 551 -13.53 -22.03 -7.95
C ALA A 551 -14.26 -21.30 -6.82
N ASP A 552 -14.00 -20.01 -6.63
CA ASP A 552 -14.61 -19.14 -5.64
C ASP A 552 -15.90 -18.44 -6.11
N HIS A 553 -16.23 -18.50 -7.42
CA HIS A 553 -17.34 -17.77 -8.00
C HIS A 553 -18.43 -18.69 -8.55
N VAL A 554 -19.68 -18.49 -8.12
CA VAL A 554 -20.87 -19.04 -8.78
C VAL A 554 -21.41 -18.02 -9.76
N LYS A 555 -21.44 -18.34 -11.04
CA LYS A 555 -21.89 -17.45 -12.12
C LYS A 555 -23.21 -17.86 -12.76
N ASP A 556 -23.66 -19.07 -12.55
CA ASP A 556 -24.92 -19.56 -13.04
C ASP A 556 -26.05 -19.10 -12.12
N GLN A 557 -27.05 -18.40 -12.69
CA GLN A 557 -28.20 -17.85 -11.96
C GLN A 557 -29.10 -18.94 -11.41
N ASP A 558 -29.24 -20.05 -12.11
CA ASP A 558 -30.17 -21.10 -11.83
C ASP A 558 -29.63 -22.15 -10.82
N VAL A 559 -28.35 -22.08 -10.49
CA VAL A 559 -27.74 -23.01 -9.53
C VAL A 559 -28.29 -22.79 -8.13
N ASP A 560 -28.82 -23.83 -7.52
CA ASP A 560 -29.10 -23.83 -6.07
C ASP A 560 -27.81 -23.90 -5.29
N THR A 561 -27.45 -22.82 -4.58
CA THR A 561 -26.22 -22.74 -3.80
C THR A 561 -26.29 -23.44 -2.44
N ALA A 562 -27.41 -24.02 -2.06
CA ALA A 562 -27.56 -24.73 -0.78
C ALA A 562 -26.57 -25.90 -0.64
N PHE A 563 -26.19 -26.56 -1.75
CA PHE A 563 -25.22 -27.67 -1.74
C PHE A 563 -23.79 -27.22 -1.43
N LEU A 564 -23.49 -25.90 -1.48
CA LEU A 564 -22.19 -25.36 -1.10
C LEU A 564 -21.99 -25.33 0.43
N ASP A 565 -23.04 -25.48 1.21
CA ASP A 565 -23.03 -25.47 2.67
C ASP A 565 -22.88 -26.91 3.22
N LYS A 566 -21.70 -27.49 3.03
CA LYS A 566 -21.41 -28.87 3.48
C LYS A 566 -21.12 -28.92 4.97
N PRO A 567 -21.46 -30.01 5.67
CA PRO A 567 -21.07 -30.24 7.06
C PRO A 567 -19.55 -30.20 7.24
N GLY A 568 -19.08 -29.56 8.32
CA GLY A 568 -17.67 -29.52 8.67
C GLY A 568 -16.91 -28.33 8.06
N LEU A 569 -17.53 -27.54 7.18
CA LEU A 569 -16.93 -26.31 6.68
C LEU A 569 -16.85 -25.26 7.79
N VAL A 570 -15.74 -24.52 7.83
CA VAL A 570 -15.37 -23.58 8.88
C VAL A 570 -15.33 -22.14 8.34
N LEU A 571 -15.76 -21.17 9.15
CA LEU A 571 -15.54 -19.75 8.91
C LEU A 571 -14.50 -19.20 9.89
N LEU A 572 -14.80 -19.10 11.18
CA LEU A 572 -13.91 -18.51 12.18
C LEU A 572 -13.06 -19.53 12.92
N GLY A 573 -13.53 -20.76 13.04
CA GLY A 573 -12.90 -21.81 13.86
C GLY A 573 -13.20 -21.68 15.35
N GLU A 574 -13.12 -22.81 16.05
CA GLU A 574 -13.53 -22.91 17.47
C GLU A 574 -12.75 -21.97 18.39
N ARG A 575 -11.47 -21.73 18.12
CA ARG A 575 -10.64 -20.84 18.94
C ARG A 575 -11.17 -19.40 18.91
N GLN A 576 -11.50 -18.86 17.73
CA GLN A 576 -12.09 -17.53 17.63
C GLN A 576 -13.53 -17.48 18.10
N GLU A 577 -14.33 -18.52 17.86
CA GLU A 577 -15.69 -18.58 18.38
C GLU A 577 -15.71 -18.64 19.90
N SER A 578 -14.75 -19.35 20.52
CA SER A 578 -14.57 -19.36 21.99
C SER A 578 -14.19 -17.98 22.52
N PHE A 579 -13.26 -17.28 21.89
CA PHE A 579 -12.97 -15.88 22.19
C PHE A 579 -14.22 -15.01 22.10
N LEU A 580 -14.99 -15.10 21.02
CA LEU A 580 -16.19 -14.29 20.84
C LEU A 580 -17.27 -14.59 21.88
N ARG A 581 -17.45 -15.85 22.33
CA ARG A 581 -18.37 -16.21 23.42
C ARG A 581 -17.99 -15.49 24.72
N HIS A 582 -16.71 -15.41 25.05
CA HIS A 582 -16.25 -14.65 26.21
C HIS A 582 -16.41 -13.13 26.00
N TRP A 583 -16.04 -12.63 24.84
CA TRP A 583 -16.07 -11.21 24.55
C TRP A 583 -17.49 -10.62 24.57
N VAL A 584 -18.49 -11.32 24.07
CA VAL A 584 -19.87 -10.80 24.06
C VAL A 584 -20.43 -10.62 25.46
N ASP A 585 -19.99 -11.42 26.42
CA ASP A 585 -20.44 -11.41 27.82
C ASP A 585 -19.60 -10.47 28.71
N ASP A 586 -18.38 -10.10 28.30
CA ASP A 586 -17.51 -9.18 29.05
C ASP A 586 -17.88 -7.71 28.76
N TRP A 587 -18.34 -7.00 29.79
CA TRP A 587 -18.70 -5.59 29.73
C TRP A 587 -17.84 -4.69 30.63
N ARG A 588 -16.69 -5.18 31.10
CA ARG A 588 -15.78 -4.41 31.93
C ARG A 588 -15.10 -3.29 31.10
N GLY A 589 -15.07 -2.09 31.65
CA GLY A 589 -14.34 -0.96 31.07
C GLY A 589 -14.98 -0.34 29.80
N HIS A 590 -16.15 -0.80 29.36
CA HIS A 590 -16.78 -0.26 28.14
C HIS A 590 -18.32 -0.33 28.16
N LYS A 591 -18.94 0.37 27.24
CA LYS A 591 -20.39 0.56 27.14
C LYS A 591 -20.97 0.11 25.81
N MET A 592 -20.16 0.02 24.76
CA MET A 592 -20.53 -0.40 23.42
C MET A 592 -19.47 -1.35 22.85
N LYS A 593 -19.84 -2.09 21.81
CA LYS A 593 -18.96 -3.06 21.16
C LYS A 593 -18.93 -2.83 19.64
N VAL A 594 -17.78 -3.14 19.05
CA VAL A 594 -17.56 -3.16 17.60
C VAL A 594 -16.84 -4.45 17.23
N LEU A 595 -17.23 -5.09 16.15
CA LEU A 595 -16.50 -6.20 15.55
C LEU A 595 -15.69 -5.67 14.36
N LEU A 596 -14.40 -5.98 14.31
CA LEU A 596 -13.48 -5.65 13.21
C LEU A 596 -13.04 -6.94 12.53
N SER A 597 -13.28 -7.07 11.23
CA SER A 597 -12.86 -8.22 10.42
C SER A 597 -12.45 -7.79 9.02
N GLN A 598 -11.78 -8.68 8.30
CA GLN A 598 -11.44 -8.45 6.89
C GLN A 598 -12.70 -8.33 6.04
N THR A 599 -13.63 -9.30 6.15
CA THR A 599 -14.76 -9.43 5.23
C THR A 599 -16.13 -9.22 5.85
N VAL A 600 -17.09 -8.84 5.00
CA VAL A 600 -18.52 -8.81 5.35
C VAL A 600 -19.09 -10.21 5.44
N PHE A 601 -19.99 -10.47 6.42
CA PHE A 601 -20.67 -11.77 6.57
C PHE A 601 -22.00 -11.82 5.78
N ALA A 602 -21.96 -11.27 4.57
CA ALA A 602 -23.08 -11.25 3.63
C ALA A 602 -22.57 -11.18 2.18
N GLY A 603 -23.29 -11.79 1.26
CA GLY A 603 -23.01 -11.73 -0.17
C GLY A 603 -23.68 -10.52 -0.82
N VAL A 604 -23.23 -9.29 -0.55
CA VAL A 604 -23.81 -8.06 -1.12
C VAL A 604 -23.09 -7.72 -2.42
N ALA A 605 -23.14 -8.61 -3.41
CA ALA A 605 -22.63 -8.36 -4.76
C ALA A 605 -23.43 -9.20 -5.77
N THR A 606 -23.85 -8.60 -6.88
CA THR A 606 -24.48 -9.25 -8.03
C THR A 606 -23.59 -9.24 -9.26
N HIS A 607 -22.54 -8.40 -9.28
CA HIS A 607 -21.58 -8.30 -10.39
C HIS A 607 -20.19 -7.99 -9.84
N HIS A 608 -19.17 -8.50 -10.51
CA HIS A 608 -17.77 -8.36 -10.10
C HIS A 608 -16.84 -8.08 -11.29
N GLY A 609 -15.94 -7.12 -11.11
CA GLY A 609 -14.86 -6.78 -12.02
C GLY A 609 -15.28 -6.00 -13.27
N ALA A 610 -16.45 -6.25 -13.79
CA ALA A 610 -17.05 -5.53 -14.92
C ALA A 610 -18.55 -5.34 -14.70
N TYR A 611 -19.11 -4.25 -15.26
CA TYR A 611 -20.53 -3.93 -15.12
C TYR A 611 -21.45 -5.09 -15.51
N ASN A 612 -21.12 -5.83 -16.56
CA ASN A 612 -21.87 -7.02 -17.01
C ASN A 612 -21.28 -8.34 -16.49
N GLY A 613 -20.35 -8.29 -15.53
CA GLY A 613 -19.71 -9.47 -14.93
C GLY A 613 -20.58 -10.10 -13.86
N TYR A 614 -21.67 -10.79 -14.23
CA TYR A 614 -22.60 -11.41 -13.30
C TYR A 614 -21.93 -12.34 -12.30
N LEU A 615 -22.36 -12.26 -11.05
CA LEU A 615 -21.89 -13.05 -9.93
C LEU A 615 -23.09 -13.38 -9.04
N LYS A 616 -23.46 -14.66 -8.94
CA LYS A 616 -24.53 -15.11 -8.02
C LYS A 616 -24.03 -15.17 -6.60
N ALA A 617 -22.86 -15.78 -6.40
CA ALA A 617 -22.26 -15.94 -5.07
C ALA A 617 -20.74 -15.92 -5.17
N ASP A 618 -20.11 -15.33 -4.16
CA ASP A 618 -18.67 -15.20 -3.98
C ASP A 618 -18.27 -15.84 -2.65
N LEU A 619 -17.56 -16.99 -2.74
CA LEU A 619 -17.13 -17.73 -1.57
C LEU A 619 -16.10 -16.95 -0.74
N ASP A 620 -15.50 -15.94 -1.34
CA ASP A 620 -14.51 -15.08 -0.69
C ASP A 620 -15.12 -14.30 0.49
N SER A 621 -16.35 -13.79 0.35
CA SER A 621 -17.04 -13.11 1.44
C SER A 621 -17.30 -14.03 2.65
N GLY A 622 -17.45 -13.46 3.84
CA GLY A 622 -17.86 -14.19 5.05
C GLY A 622 -19.33 -14.70 5.02
N ALA A 623 -20.01 -14.55 3.89
CA ALA A 623 -21.34 -15.14 3.65
C ALA A 623 -21.31 -16.66 3.56
N TRP A 624 -20.18 -17.23 3.22
CA TRP A 624 -19.92 -18.66 3.07
C TRP A 624 -18.80 -19.12 4.01
N PRO A 625 -18.90 -20.32 4.62
CA PRO A 625 -20.03 -21.29 4.60
C PRO A 625 -21.23 -20.79 5.44
N LYS A 626 -22.46 -21.02 4.92
CA LYS A 626 -23.71 -20.48 5.52
C LYS A 626 -23.96 -20.92 6.96
N THR A 627 -23.81 -22.22 7.25
CA THR A 627 -24.02 -22.75 8.62
C THR A 627 -22.99 -22.17 9.59
N ALA A 628 -21.70 -22.13 9.23
CA ALA A 628 -20.65 -21.55 10.05
C ALA A 628 -20.85 -20.04 10.25
N ARG A 629 -21.20 -19.30 9.18
CA ARG A 629 -21.58 -17.89 9.25
C ARG A 629 -22.72 -17.66 10.24
N ASN A 630 -23.79 -18.45 10.17
CA ASN A 630 -24.94 -18.30 11.05
C ASN A 630 -24.59 -18.59 12.52
N ASN A 631 -23.73 -19.56 12.77
CA ASN A 631 -23.24 -19.87 14.12
C ASN A 631 -22.41 -18.70 14.68
N ALA A 632 -21.50 -18.16 13.89
CA ALA A 632 -20.71 -16.97 14.27
C ALA A 632 -21.63 -15.78 14.60
N ILE A 633 -22.61 -15.46 13.75
CA ILE A 633 -23.52 -14.33 13.96
C ILE A 633 -24.40 -14.56 15.21
N LYS A 634 -24.85 -15.78 15.49
CA LYS A 634 -25.61 -16.10 16.74
C LYS A 634 -24.80 -15.84 18.00
N ILE A 635 -23.48 -16.01 17.97
CA ILE A 635 -22.60 -15.62 19.06
C ILE A 635 -22.51 -14.09 19.12
N ILE A 636 -22.09 -13.47 18.04
CA ILE A 636 -21.74 -12.04 17.93
C ILE A 636 -22.93 -11.15 18.31
N ARG A 637 -24.17 -11.44 17.84
CA ARG A 637 -25.35 -10.60 18.08
C ARG A 637 -25.68 -10.41 19.58
N LYS A 638 -25.23 -11.30 20.46
CA LYS A 638 -25.42 -11.18 21.92
C LYS A 638 -24.72 -9.95 22.49
N GLY A 639 -23.57 -9.58 21.92
CA GLY A 639 -22.82 -8.37 22.29
C GLY A 639 -23.34 -7.08 21.66
N MET A 640 -24.28 -7.18 20.73
CA MET A 640 -24.86 -6.06 19.97
C MET A 640 -23.81 -5.15 19.28
N PRO A 641 -22.75 -5.66 18.67
CA PRO A 641 -21.75 -4.82 18.01
C PRO A 641 -22.20 -4.32 16.65
N LEU A 642 -21.72 -3.14 16.23
CA LEU A 642 -21.59 -2.83 14.83
C LEU A 642 -20.43 -3.64 14.24
N HIS A 643 -20.62 -4.29 13.10
CA HIS A 643 -19.56 -4.97 12.36
C HIS A 643 -18.99 -4.04 11.29
N ILE A 644 -17.71 -3.65 11.45
CA ILE A 644 -16.97 -2.85 10.46
C ILE A 644 -15.99 -3.77 9.73
N ASN A 645 -16.02 -3.74 8.39
CA ASN A 645 -15.26 -4.65 7.53
C ASN A 645 -14.98 -4.03 6.16
N GLY A 646 -14.30 -4.76 5.26
CA GLY A 646 -13.90 -4.30 3.95
C GLY A 646 -13.88 -5.40 2.89
N ASP A 647 -12.76 -5.51 2.15
CA ASP A 647 -12.47 -6.50 1.10
C ASP A 647 -13.34 -6.39 -0.17
N GLN A 648 -14.64 -6.21 -0.03
CA GLN A 648 -15.59 -6.34 -1.14
C GLN A 648 -15.55 -5.22 -2.19
N HIS A 649 -14.74 -4.18 -2.01
CA HIS A 649 -14.64 -3.03 -2.92
C HIS A 649 -15.98 -2.36 -3.24
N LEU A 650 -16.94 -2.49 -2.35
CA LEU A 650 -18.28 -1.93 -2.47
C LEU A 650 -18.76 -1.46 -1.10
N THR A 651 -18.93 -0.16 -0.92
CA THR A 651 -19.47 0.33 0.34
C THR A 651 -20.93 -0.07 0.49
N THR A 652 -21.25 -0.71 1.62
CA THR A 652 -22.61 -1.16 1.94
C THR A 652 -22.94 -0.98 3.41
N LEU A 653 -24.18 -0.62 3.70
CA LEU A 653 -24.74 -0.74 5.03
C LEU A 653 -25.85 -1.77 5.00
N SER A 654 -25.63 -2.90 5.65
CA SER A 654 -26.55 -4.02 5.66
C SER A 654 -26.77 -4.57 7.07
N GLN A 655 -27.90 -5.19 7.33
CA GLN A 655 -28.19 -5.87 8.59
C GLN A 655 -28.35 -7.36 8.34
N TYR A 656 -27.67 -8.16 9.16
CA TYR A 656 -27.72 -9.61 9.07
C TYR A 656 -29.03 -10.16 9.61
N GLY A 657 -29.51 -11.23 8.97
CA GLY A 657 -30.55 -12.11 9.50
C GLY A 657 -30.05 -13.55 9.59
N VAL A 658 -30.48 -14.25 10.62
CA VAL A 658 -30.22 -15.67 10.84
C VAL A 658 -31.55 -16.44 10.94
N ASP A 659 -32.26 -16.29 12.04
CA ASP A 659 -33.54 -16.94 12.25
C ASP A 659 -34.68 -16.17 11.53
N ALA A 660 -34.61 -14.83 11.55
CA ALA A 660 -35.52 -13.93 10.83
C ALA A 660 -34.69 -12.89 10.04
N GLN A 661 -35.37 -12.11 9.18
CA GLN A 661 -34.75 -10.91 8.61
C GLN A 661 -34.48 -9.90 9.74
N ARG A 662 -33.32 -9.20 9.64
CA ARG A 662 -32.98 -8.09 10.53
C ARG A 662 -32.90 -8.45 12.03
N ASP A 663 -32.61 -9.70 12.38
CA ASP A 663 -32.54 -10.17 13.77
C ASP A 663 -31.15 -10.12 14.38
N SER A 664 -30.18 -9.52 13.69
CA SER A 664 -28.76 -9.56 14.06
C SER A 664 -28.02 -8.24 13.73
N CYS A 665 -26.70 -8.26 13.78
CA CYS A 665 -25.86 -7.09 13.69
C CYS A 665 -25.99 -6.33 12.37
N TRP A 666 -25.88 -5.01 12.45
CA TRP A 666 -25.56 -4.15 11.33
C TRP A 666 -24.09 -4.31 10.91
N SER A 667 -23.84 -4.20 9.63
CA SER A 667 -22.53 -4.30 9.00
C SER A 667 -22.30 -3.09 8.13
N PHE A 668 -21.22 -2.38 8.40
CA PHE A 668 -20.68 -1.33 7.55
C PHE A 668 -19.45 -1.86 6.82
N CYS A 669 -19.61 -2.22 5.54
CA CYS A 669 -18.50 -2.50 4.65
C CYS A 669 -17.98 -1.16 4.11
N THR A 670 -16.75 -0.79 4.47
CA THR A 670 -16.14 0.48 4.05
C THR A 670 -15.75 0.45 2.57
N PRO A 671 -15.75 1.59 1.86
CA PRO A 671 -15.28 1.61 0.48
C PRO A 671 -13.77 1.34 0.42
N ALA A 672 -13.30 0.71 -0.67
CA ALA A 672 -11.87 0.55 -0.90
C ALA A 672 -11.17 1.91 -1.05
N ILE A 673 -9.98 2.06 -0.46
CA ILE A 673 -9.12 3.23 -0.71
C ILE A 673 -8.87 3.39 -2.22
N SER A 674 -8.62 2.28 -2.91
CA SER A 674 -8.47 2.24 -4.36
C SER A 674 -8.94 0.89 -4.91
N ALA A 675 -10.17 0.86 -5.43
CA ALA A 675 -10.81 -0.37 -5.89
C ALA A 675 -10.15 -0.95 -7.15
N GLY A 676 -9.47 -2.10 -7.03
CA GLY A 676 -8.90 -2.84 -8.16
C GLY A 676 -9.98 -3.46 -9.04
N TYR A 677 -10.80 -4.29 -8.44
CA TYR A 677 -11.91 -5.02 -9.06
C TYR A 677 -13.23 -4.58 -8.41
N PRO A 678 -13.93 -3.57 -8.95
CA PRO A 678 -15.17 -3.07 -8.36
C PRO A 678 -16.25 -4.14 -8.39
N ARG A 679 -17.11 -4.12 -7.37
CA ARG A 679 -18.35 -4.93 -7.30
C ARG A 679 -19.55 -4.02 -7.41
N TRP A 680 -20.69 -4.58 -7.81
CA TRP A 680 -22.00 -3.91 -7.85
C TRP A 680 -23.05 -4.77 -7.17
N TRP A 681 -23.94 -4.15 -6.43
CA TRP A 681 -25.17 -4.72 -5.94
C TRP A 681 -26.34 -4.09 -6.69
N ARG A 682 -26.93 -4.83 -7.63
CA ARG A 682 -27.99 -4.37 -8.53
C ARG A 682 -29.15 -5.38 -8.62
N PRO A 683 -29.74 -5.79 -7.47
CA PRO A 683 -30.80 -6.80 -7.45
C PRO A 683 -32.07 -6.35 -8.18
N ASP A 684 -32.39 -5.05 -8.23
CA ASP A 684 -33.57 -4.53 -8.91
C ASP A 684 -33.49 -4.74 -10.42
N GLU A 685 -32.32 -4.53 -11.03
CA GLU A 685 -32.08 -4.79 -12.46
C GLU A 685 -32.22 -6.28 -12.81
N MET A 686 -32.00 -7.14 -11.82
CA MET A 686 -32.10 -8.59 -11.97
C MET A 686 -33.47 -9.14 -11.55
N ASN A 687 -34.41 -8.29 -11.17
CA ASN A 687 -35.69 -8.66 -10.64
C ASN A 687 -35.62 -9.64 -9.46
N MET A 688 -34.59 -9.52 -8.60
CA MET A 688 -34.47 -10.32 -7.40
C MET A 688 -35.63 -10.01 -6.44
N PRO A 689 -36.27 -11.01 -5.87
CA PRO A 689 -37.35 -10.78 -4.91
C PRO A 689 -36.86 -10.01 -3.69
N HIS A 690 -37.59 -8.97 -3.30
CA HIS A 690 -37.33 -8.18 -2.10
C HIS A 690 -38.61 -7.77 -1.39
N LYS A 691 -38.46 -7.40 -0.11
CA LYS A 691 -39.54 -6.85 0.74
C LYS A 691 -39.00 -5.68 1.56
N ASN A 692 -39.92 -4.97 2.20
CA ASN A 692 -39.61 -3.96 3.22
C ASN A 692 -38.45 -3.02 2.79
N ARG A 693 -38.62 -2.36 1.63
CA ARG A 693 -37.67 -1.33 1.18
C ARG A 693 -37.64 -0.19 2.20
N PRO A 694 -36.47 0.35 2.54
CA PRO A 694 -36.37 1.50 3.45
C PRO A 694 -37.20 2.70 2.99
N ASP A 695 -37.65 3.53 3.93
CA ASP A 695 -38.50 4.71 3.67
C ASP A 695 -37.91 5.71 2.69
N HIS A 696 -36.58 5.78 2.59
CA HIS A 696 -35.88 6.63 1.60
C HIS A 696 -36.11 6.15 0.14
N GLY A 697 -36.63 4.96 -0.09
CA GLY A 697 -37.07 4.46 -1.41
C GLY A 697 -35.95 4.22 -2.44
N ARG A 698 -34.66 4.22 -2.05
CA ARG A 698 -33.55 4.05 -3.00
C ARG A 698 -33.59 2.66 -3.64
N ALA A 699 -33.18 2.59 -4.91
CA ALA A 699 -33.02 1.33 -5.63
C ALA A 699 -32.01 0.41 -4.95
N ASN A 700 -32.15 -0.89 -5.17
CA ASN A 700 -31.24 -1.94 -4.69
C ASN A 700 -31.18 -2.05 -3.15
N THR A 701 -32.22 -1.60 -2.45
CA THR A 701 -32.35 -1.66 -0.98
C THR A 701 -33.57 -2.49 -0.57
N GLY A 702 -33.57 -3.01 0.64
CA GLY A 702 -34.65 -3.85 1.18
C GLY A 702 -34.16 -5.18 1.74
N GLU A 703 -35.07 -6.06 2.07
CA GLU A 703 -34.81 -7.43 2.54
C GLU A 703 -34.65 -8.37 1.36
N TYR A 704 -33.51 -9.05 1.29
CA TYR A 704 -33.18 -10.02 0.25
C TYR A 704 -32.73 -11.36 0.85
N LEU A 705 -32.60 -12.36 0.02
CA LEU A 705 -31.72 -13.49 0.21
C LEU A 705 -30.51 -13.27 -0.68
N ASP A 706 -29.29 -13.34 -0.10
CA ASP A 706 -28.05 -13.26 -0.88
C ASP A 706 -27.82 -14.52 -1.73
N GLY A 707 -26.73 -14.55 -2.47
CA GLY A 707 -26.38 -15.66 -3.36
C GLY A 707 -26.25 -17.04 -2.67
N PHE A 708 -26.08 -17.09 -1.35
CA PHE A 708 -26.07 -18.33 -0.54
C PHE A 708 -27.39 -18.58 0.19
N GLY A 709 -28.38 -17.74 -0.04
CA GLY A 709 -29.66 -17.79 0.67
C GLY A 709 -29.61 -17.30 2.11
N ASN A 710 -28.59 -16.49 2.48
CA ASN A 710 -28.58 -15.79 3.77
C ASN A 710 -29.59 -14.64 3.75
N LYS A 711 -30.26 -14.42 4.86
CA LYS A 711 -31.13 -13.28 5.07
C LYS A 711 -30.30 -12.02 5.25
N ILE A 712 -30.55 -11.00 4.45
CA ILE A 712 -29.87 -9.70 4.51
C ILE A 712 -30.87 -8.57 4.29
N TYR A 713 -30.68 -7.47 5.00
CA TYR A 713 -31.36 -6.21 4.73
C TYR A 713 -30.32 -5.18 4.30
N VAL A 714 -30.43 -4.70 3.07
CA VAL A 714 -29.52 -3.69 2.52
C VAL A 714 -30.19 -2.33 2.64
N TYR A 715 -29.62 -1.46 3.49
CA TYR A 715 -30.12 -0.11 3.72
C TYR A 715 -29.51 0.89 2.74
N ALA A 716 -28.22 0.81 2.50
CA ALA A 716 -27.51 1.69 1.58
C ALA A 716 -26.40 0.93 0.84
N VAL A 717 -26.15 1.34 -0.40
CA VAL A 717 -25.10 0.79 -1.27
C VAL A 717 -24.51 1.88 -2.17
N GLY A 718 -23.19 1.98 -2.24
CA GLY A 718 -22.45 2.90 -3.10
C GLY A 718 -21.95 2.22 -4.36
N ASN A 719 -22.83 1.87 -5.28
CA ASN A 719 -22.43 1.27 -6.56
C ASN A 719 -21.46 2.16 -7.34
N PRO A 720 -20.37 1.60 -7.89
CA PRO A 720 -19.46 2.32 -8.75
C PRO A 720 -20.11 2.88 -10.02
N ASP A 721 -19.61 4.01 -10.48
CA ASP A 721 -19.99 4.55 -11.79
C ASP A 721 -19.37 3.73 -12.91
N VAL A 722 -20.05 3.65 -14.06
CA VAL A 722 -19.51 3.01 -15.27
C VAL A 722 -18.80 4.05 -16.12
N GLY A 723 -17.53 3.82 -16.42
CA GLY A 723 -16.79 4.76 -17.26
C GLY A 723 -15.35 4.34 -17.57
N THR A 724 -14.62 5.22 -18.24
CA THR A 724 -13.30 4.94 -18.83
C THR A 724 -12.24 5.97 -18.44
N GLU A 725 -12.32 6.50 -17.21
CA GLU A 725 -11.37 7.51 -16.75
C GLU A 725 -9.92 7.01 -16.82
N LYS A 726 -9.02 7.88 -17.26
CA LYS A 726 -7.60 7.57 -17.48
C LYS A 726 -6.72 8.10 -16.36
N ASN A 727 -7.04 9.28 -15.80
CA ASN A 727 -6.34 9.78 -14.62
C ASN A 727 -6.59 8.83 -13.46
N ARG A 728 -5.56 8.48 -12.73
CA ARG A 728 -5.67 7.46 -11.66
C ARG A 728 -6.64 7.85 -10.55
N TYR A 729 -6.71 9.12 -10.18
CA TYR A 729 -7.61 9.59 -9.12
C TYR A 729 -9.06 9.70 -9.58
N ASP A 730 -9.28 10.16 -10.81
CA ASP A 730 -10.62 10.18 -11.41
C ASP A 730 -11.13 8.75 -11.60
N LYS A 731 -10.25 7.82 -12.00
CA LYS A 731 -10.55 6.40 -12.09
C LYS A 731 -10.88 5.76 -10.74
N ALA A 732 -10.15 6.10 -9.68
CA ALA A 732 -10.44 5.62 -8.33
C ALA A 732 -11.81 6.11 -7.86
N HIS A 733 -12.09 7.40 -8.02
CA HIS A 733 -13.39 7.99 -7.71
C HIS A 733 -14.53 7.31 -8.46
N GLN A 734 -14.38 7.10 -9.77
CA GLN A 734 -15.35 6.43 -10.63
C GLN A 734 -15.60 4.98 -10.23
N LYS A 735 -14.57 4.26 -9.76
CA LYS A 735 -14.69 2.87 -9.30
C LYS A 735 -15.30 2.72 -7.90
N GLY A 736 -15.83 3.78 -7.31
CA GLY A 736 -16.43 3.74 -5.98
C GLY A 736 -15.41 3.63 -4.86
N SER A 737 -14.19 4.16 -5.07
CA SER A 737 -13.18 4.25 -4.03
C SER A 737 -13.49 5.37 -3.03
N GLY A 738 -12.93 5.27 -1.81
CA GLY A 738 -13.16 6.24 -0.77
C GLY A 738 -12.69 5.77 0.60
N PHE A 739 -13.36 6.19 1.65
CA PHE A 739 -13.10 5.77 3.04
C PHE A 739 -14.33 5.98 3.91
N GLY A 740 -14.39 5.27 5.03
CA GLY A 740 -15.45 5.40 6.03
C GLY A 740 -14.99 6.21 7.25
N LEU A 741 -15.94 6.86 7.91
CA LEU A 741 -15.77 7.43 9.25
C LEU A 741 -16.94 6.98 10.11
N VAL A 742 -16.64 6.40 11.28
CA VAL A 742 -17.65 5.92 12.22
C VAL A 742 -17.51 6.68 13.52
N THR A 743 -18.56 7.41 13.90
CA THR A 743 -18.64 8.10 15.20
C THR A 743 -19.49 7.27 16.15
N ILE A 744 -18.90 6.84 17.26
CA ILE A 744 -19.52 5.97 18.26
C ILE A 744 -19.82 6.82 19.49
N ASP A 745 -21.10 7.05 19.76
CA ASP A 745 -21.56 7.77 20.94
C ASP A 745 -22.03 6.78 22.01
N THR A 746 -21.19 6.59 23.02
CA THR A 746 -21.46 5.65 24.11
C THR A 746 -22.52 6.16 25.11
N LYS A 747 -22.82 7.46 25.10
CA LYS A 747 -23.88 8.05 25.90
C LYS A 747 -25.25 7.85 25.25
N GLU A 748 -25.35 8.20 23.98
CA GLU A 748 -26.60 8.06 23.21
C GLU A 748 -26.81 6.62 22.68
N LYS A 749 -25.81 5.75 22.82
CA LYS A 749 -25.82 4.37 22.31
C LYS A 749 -26.03 4.30 20.80
N THR A 750 -25.34 5.16 20.05
CA THR A 750 -25.46 5.22 18.59
C THR A 750 -24.14 5.02 17.88
N TYR A 751 -24.23 4.53 16.65
CA TYR A 751 -23.18 4.51 15.64
C TYR A 751 -23.64 5.39 14.49
N HIS A 752 -22.88 6.45 14.22
CA HIS A 752 -23.08 7.33 13.07
C HIS A 752 -22.00 7.01 12.04
N MET A 753 -22.40 6.67 10.83
CA MET A 753 -21.50 6.21 9.76
C MET A 753 -21.56 7.20 8.60
N ASP A 754 -20.39 7.70 8.21
CA ASP A 754 -20.16 8.45 6.99
C ASP A 754 -19.41 7.54 6.00
N SER A 755 -19.73 7.64 4.70
CA SER A 755 -19.03 6.93 3.63
C SER A 755 -18.64 7.93 2.55
N PHE A 756 -17.38 8.39 2.58
CA PHE A 756 -16.87 9.42 1.68
C PHE A 756 -16.32 8.82 0.39
N ARG A 757 -16.57 9.53 -0.71
CA ARG A 757 -15.98 9.21 -2.02
C ARG A 757 -14.50 9.64 -2.06
N PHE A 758 -13.72 9.07 -3.00
CA PHE A 758 -12.26 9.19 -3.04
C PHE A 758 -11.75 10.63 -3.21
N LYS A 759 -12.29 11.39 -4.19
CA LYS A 759 -11.75 12.69 -4.60
C LYS A 759 -12.63 13.83 -4.08
N VAL A 760 -12.69 13.95 -2.76
CA VAL A 760 -13.54 14.95 -2.07
C VAL A 760 -12.80 15.60 -0.90
N ASP A 761 -13.29 16.74 -0.42
CA ASP A 761 -12.93 17.28 0.89
C ASP A 761 -14.03 16.89 1.87
N ALA A 762 -13.71 16.04 2.84
CA ALA A 762 -14.69 15.55 3.81
C ALA A 762 -15.17 16.62 4.80
N LEU A 763 -14.52 17.80 4.85
CA LEU A 763 -14.82 18.89 5.77
C LEU A 763 -15.62 20.05 5.14
N ASP A 764 -15.86 20.04 3.84
CA ASP A 764 -16.56 21.15 3.16
C ASP A 764 -18.08 21.14 3.34
N GLY A 765 -18.63 20.07 3.96
CA GLY A 765 -20.06 19.94 4.25
C GLY A 765 -20.94 19.62 3.03
N ASN A 766 -20.34 19.34 1.86
CA ASN A 766 -21.10 18.97 0.68
C ASN A 766 -21.64 17.52 0.80
N PRO A 767 -22.96 17.30 0.82
CA PRO A 767 -23.52 15.96 0.93
C PRO A 767 -23.19 15.05 -0.25
N GLU A 768 -22.83 15.60 -1.43
CA GLU A 768 -22.40 14.81 -2.60
C GLU A 768 -21.00 14.18 -2.44
N ASN A 769 -20.28 14.59 -1.40
CA ASN A 769 -19.01 13.97 -1.05
C ASN A 769 -19.15 12.57 -0.45
N GLN A 770 -20.33 12.21 -0.03
CA GLN A 770 -20.68 10.89 0.45
C GLN A 770 -21.33 10.03 -0.65
N PHE A 771 -21.29 8.72 -0.45
CA PHE A 771 -22.07 7.81 -1.27
C PHE A 771 -23.57 7.97 -1.00
N PRO A 772 -24.42 7.68 -2.00
CA PRO A 772 -25.86 7.81 -1.84
C PRO A 772 -26.42 6.95 -0.70
N GLY A 773 -27.14 7.56 0.22
CA GLY A 773 -27.70 6.88 1.40
C GLY A 773 -26.95 7.15 2.71
N TRP A 774 -25.78 7.75 2.66
CA TRP A 774 -25.04 8.21 3.84
C TRP A 774 -25.19 9.74 4.06
N PRO A 775 -25.01 10.24 5.31
CA PRO A 775 -24.68 9.49 6.52
C PRO A 775 -25.88 8.70 7.10
N VAL A 776 -25.60 7.71 7.95
CA VAL A 776 -26.61 6.89 8.63
C VAL A 776 -26.28 6.76 10.10
N THR A 777 -27.31 6.84 10.94
CA THR A 777 -27.18 6.59 12.38
C THR A 777 -28.07 5.40 12.78
N ILE A 778 -27.50 4.45 13.53
CA ILE A 778 -28.24 3.34 14.11
C ILE A 778 -28.08 3.34 15.63
N HIS A 779 -29.04 2.77 16.36
CA HIS A 779 -28.93 2.51 17.79
C HIS A 779 -28.33 1.13 18.07
N GLN A 780 -27.54 1.01 19.11
CA GLN A 780 -26.88 -0.24 19.52
C GLN A 780 -27.85 -1.43 19.57
N LYS A 781 -29.05 -1.24 20.12
CA LYS A 781 -30.05 -2.31 20.28
C LYS A 781 -30.56 -2.88 18.96
N GLU A 782 -30.44 -2.14 17.86
CA GLU A 782 -30.79 -2.64 16.52
C GLU A 782 -29.94 -3.84 16.11
N ASN A 783 -28.71 -3.93 16.64
CA ASN A 783 -27.81 -5.07 16.41
C ASN A 783 -28.30 -6.38 17.07
N ALA A 784 -29.37 -6.33 17.85
CA ALA A 784 -30.11 -7.48 18.42
C ALA A 784 -31.52 -7.61 17.84
N GLY A 785 -31.84 -6.99 16.72
CA GLY A 785 -33.13 -7.05 16.06
C GLY A 785 -34.21 -6.13 16.64
N GLN A 786 -33.85 -5.21 17.55
CA GLN A 786 -34.78 -4.18 18.05
C GLN A 786 -34.75 -2.96 17.10
N ASN A 787 -35.19 -3.19 15.86
CA ASN A 787 -35.02 -2.25 14.76
C ASN A 787 -35.80 -0.95 14.95
N GLN A 788 -35.17 0.17 14.67
CA GLN A 788 -35.76 1.52 14.68
C GLN A 788 -35.62 2.19 13.31
N LEU A 789 -34.54 1.93 12.62
CA LEU A 789 -34.28 2.43 11.27
C LEU A 789 -35.16 1.68 10.28
N SER A 790 -36.02 2.40 9.56
CA SER A 790 -36.97 1.88 8.58
C SER A 790 -36.64 2.29 7.15
#